data_8f8400e34e79e6f99cda1e7d30e6ef14
#
_entry.id   8f8400e34e79e6f99cda1e7d30e6ef14
#
_cell.length_a   1.000
_cell.length_b   1.000
_cell.length_c   1.000
_cell.angle_alpha   90.00
_cell.angle_beta   90.00
_cell.angle_gamma   90.00
#
_symmetry.space_group_name_H-M   'P 1'
#
loop_
_entity.id
_entity.type
_entity.pdbx_description
1 polymer ?
#
loop_
_entity_poly.entity_id
_entity_poly.type
_entity_poly.pdbx_seq_one_letter_code
_entity_poly.pdbx_strand_id
1 'polypeptide(L)'
;NIILYIVNLPKEFFMKKLDKTNNNNKLSYQEDGTPYCENFDDIYFDSESGYLQSDFVFIQKNQIFSRIQVAKKTFTVAETGFGTGLNFLLTLQAYQKAQQTLSVPLVPLHFISVEKYPLTKEQLVQSLSLFPQLQSLTTTLTDSYPECPSEGFPHNFETTFLEGQVTLTLIFEDAAHGFSALKSEENGLVDAWYLDGFSPAKNPDMWSKELFSQIGRLSKEQATLTTFTVAGFVKRQLRNIGFRLEKIPAQGKKKEMMLAVMQSNPITNKGYHLRPRIIKPQHVSIIGGGIASACAAYALTKQGVKVTLYCKDASLAQGGSSNAIGALYPLLHQQKDDISSFYQQAFWRAKALYSEIAEQGYSFPHQWCGLLEVSYKETLVKRQQTFERLDTWPNNLIHGVNAKQASDLANIDLPYGGLFMPNAGWMSPQDLVKQIFNAAKKTNRLKVMTDTHITNIRQIVNTGVNESATSWSLTSNQGEYNASVLVICGGADAIKIEQLKALPLTATRGQVTSMKSNKQINKLSTVICHKGYLTPENKGIHCIGATFQKNDTNISTDKADDGYNLTMLDKCLPALSSTINWQEQDISSSKARLRCMSQDHLPLVGAVPDINEHIAKYPHLAKDKNWKYSQAAPCIDNLYVLLGLGARGLCSAPLAADILAAELCNTPYPLDNQMLFNLSPNRFIIRDIIKRKIPE
;
A
#
# COMPACT_ATOMS: atom_id res chain seq x y z
N ASN A 1 -26.45 13.66 0.47
CA ASN A 1 -25.11 14.21 0.75
C ASN A 1 -24.17 13.08 1.16
N ILE A 2 -23.83 12.20 0.23
CA ILE A 2 -22.72 11.25 0.36
C ILE A 2 -21.51 11.98 -0.18
N ILE A 3 -20.70 12.43 0.76
CA ILE A 3 -19.47 13.19 0.54
C ILE A 3 -18.48 12.30 -0.22
N LEU A 4 -17.97 12.84 -1.32
CA LEU A 4 -16.77 12.39 -2.00
C LEU A 4 -15.66 12.08 -0.96
N TYR A 5 -15.43 10.81 -0.68
CA TYR A 5 -14.20 10.37 -0.04
C TYR A 5 -13.24 9.87 -1.11
N ILE A 6 -12.74 10.80 -1.90
CA ILE A 6 -11.45 10.62 -2.53
C ILE A 6 -10.47 10.51 -1.39
N VAL A 7 -9.87 9.34 -1.19
CA VAL A 7 -8.60 9.27 -0.48
C VAL A 7 -7.63 10.04 -1.38
N ASN A 8 -7.48 11.33 -1.13
CA ASN A 8 -6.37 12.10 -1.64
C ASN A 8 -5.09 11.58 -0.96
N LEU A 9 -4.66 10.42 -1.39
CA LEU A 9 -3.27 10.06 -1.28
C LEU A 9 -2.52 11.06 -2.16
N PRO A 10 -1.45 11.69 -1.67
CA PRO A 10 -0.70 12.66 -2.46
C PRO A 10 -0.37 12.08 -3.82
N LYS A 11 -0.62 12.84 -4.89
CA LYS A 11 -0.46 12.46 -6.29
C LYS A 11 0.89 11.81 -6.62
N GLU A 12 1.93 12.15 -5.86
CA GLU A 12 3.28 11.62 -6.06
C GLU A 12 3.49 10.19 -5.55
N PHE A 13 2.62 9.69 -4.67
CA PHE A 13 2.84 8.40 -4.01
C PHE A 13 2.46 7.20 -4.88
N PHE A 14 1.41 7.33 -5.67
CA PHE A 14 0.99 6.32 -6.64
C PHE A 14 1.48 6.60 -8.05
N MET A 15 2.16 7.73 -8.25
CA MET A 15 2.87 7.96 -9.47
C MET A 15 4.19 7.17 -9.44
N LYS A 16 4.16 5.90 -9.90
CA LYS A 16 5.15 5.61 -10.92
C LYS A 16 5.05 6.81 -11.84
N LYS A 17 6.11 7.63 -11.97
CA LYS A 17 6.26 8.40 -13.19
C LYS A 17 6.07 7.39 -14.31
N LEU A 18 4.89 7.34 -14.89
CA LEU A 18 4.77 7.03 -16.27
C LEU A 18 5.79 7.98 -16.90
N ASP A 19 6.78 7.43 -17.52
CA ASP A 19 7.92 8.15 -18.06
C ASP A 19 7.40 9.44 -18.69
N LYS A 20 7.80 10.63 -18.21
CA LYS A 20 7.33 11.93 -18.74
C LYS A 20 7.56 12.06 -20.24
N THR A 21 8.35 11.15 -20.81
CA THR A 21 8.68 11.08 -22.22
C THR A 21 7.81 10.11 -23.04
N ASN A 22 6.96 9.24 -22.41
CA ASN A 22 6.19 8.21 -23.11
C ASN A 22 4.72 8.11 -22.71
N ASN A 23 4.14 9.07 -22.00
CA ASN A 23 2.74 9.07 -21.56
C ASN A 23 1.78 9.68 -22.58
N ASN A 24 2.20 9.82 -23.82
CA ASN A 24 1.29 10.15 -24.90
C ASN A 24 0.64 8.86 -25.39
N ASN A 25 -0.56 8.56 -24.86
CA ASN A 25 -1.49 7.77 -25.63
C ASN A 25 -1.71 8.53 -26.95
N LYS A 26 -1.04 8.08 -28.01
CA LYS A 26 -1.15 8.70 -29.33
C LYS A 26 -2.46 8.25 -29.94
N LEU A 27 -3.54 8.87 -29.47
CA LEU A 27 -4.85 8.73 -30.09
C LEU A 27 -4.90 9.60 -31.31
N SER A 28 -5.24 9.01 -32.45
CA SER A 28 -5.61 9.67 -33.67
C SER A 28 -6.99 9.20 -34.14
N TYR A 29 -7.51 9.81 -35.19
CA TYR A 29 -8.83 9.46 -35.76
C TYR A 29 -8.68 9.17 -37.22
N GLN A 30 -9.27 8.07 -37.69
CA GLN A 30 -9.34 7.75 -39.10
C GLN A 30 -10.31 8.71 -39.80
N GLU A 31 -10.37 8.69 -41.17
CA GLU A 31 -11.23 9.58 -41.96
C GLU A 31 -12.72 9.45 -41.59
N ASP A 32 -13.16 8.29 -41.17
CA ASP A 32 -14.54 7.99 -40.71
C ASP A 32 -14.78 8.31 -39.23
N GLY A 33 -13.79 8.90 -38.53
CA GLY A 33 -13.85 9.24 -37.10
C GLY A 33 -13.51 8.08 -36.17
N THR A 34 -13.15 6.89 -36.65
CA THR A 34 -12.76 5.74 -35.84
C THR A 34 -11.54 6.08 -34.95
N PRO A 35 -11.62 5.97 -33.62
CA PRO A 35 -10.51 6.24 -32.75
C PRO A 35 -9.44 5.13 -32.82
N TYR A 36 -8.21 5.54 -33.13
CA TYR A 36 -7.08 4.66 -33.42
C TYR A 36 -5.93 4.93 -32.47
N CYS A 37 -5.39 3.86 -31.86
CA CYS A 37 -4.23 3.93 -30.98
C CYS A 37 -2.95 3.65 -31.77
N GLU A 38 -2.12 4.68 -31.99
CA GLU A 38 -0.84 4.54 -32.69
C GLU A 38 0.17 3.66 -31.95
N ASN A 39 0.11 3.65 -30.62
CA ASN A 39 1.04 2.87 -29.78
C ASN A 39 0.87 1.36 -30.00
N PHE A 40 -0.34 0.91 -30.29
CA PHE A 40 -0.67 -0.50 -30.46
C PHE A 40 -1.10 -0.85 -31.91
N ASP A 41 -1.11 0.13 -32.79
CA ASP A 41 -1.54 -0.04 -34.20
C ASP A 41 -2.92 -0.71 -34.31
N ASP A 42 -3.88 -0.28 -33.44
CA ASP A 42 -5.22 -0.89 -33.35
C ASP A 42 -6.31 0.16 -33.08
N ILE A 43 -7.56 -0.18 -33.37
CA ILE A 43 -8.72 0.69 -33.14
C ILE A 43 -9.34 0.40 -31.77
N TYR A 44 -9.91 1.42 -31.14
CA TYR A 44 -10.69 1.22 -29.92
C TYR A 44 -12.04 0.55 -30.22
N PHE A 45 -12.70 1.00 -31.27
CA PHE A 45 -13.94 0.40 -31.80
C PHE A 45 -14.14 0.85 -33.26
N ASP A 46 -14.98 0.14 -33.98
CA ASP A 46 -15.37 0.47 -35.36
C ASP A 46 -16.49 1.54 -35.34
N SER A 47 -16.35 2.62 -36.13
CA SER A 47 -17.26 3.76 -36.13
C SER A 47 -18.71 3.41 -36.50
N GLU A 48 -18.93 2.43 -37.39
CA GLU A 48 -20.26 2.03 -37.82
C GLU A 48 -20.91 0.97 -36.93
N SER A 49 -20.11 -0.01 -36.45
CA SER A 49 -20.62 -1.21 -35.77
C SER A 49 -20.20 -1.32 -34.29
N GLY A 50 -19.32 -0.44 -33.78
CA GLY A 50 -18.70 -0.54 -32.45
C GLY A 50 -19.72 -0.61 -31.32
N TYR A 51 -20.76 0.25 -31.37
CA TYR A 51 -21.86 0.20 -30.38
C TYR A 51 -22.54 -1.18 -30.36
N LEU A 52 -22.98 -1.67 -31.54
CA LEU A 52 -23.71 -2.95 -31.62
C LEU A 52 -22.82 -4.13 -31.27
N GLN A 53 -21.54 -4.10 -31.65
CA GLN A 53 -20.58 -5.15 -31.30
C GLN A 53 -20.31 -5.20 -29.80
N SER A 54 -20.06 -4.05 -29.16
CA SER A 54 -19.82 -3.97 -27.72
C SER A 54 -21.06 -4.37 -26.92
N ASP A 55 -22.25 -3.90 -27.31
CA ASP A 55 -23.52 -4.32 -26.68
C ASP A 55 -23.72 -5.83 -26.80
N PHE A 56 -23.53 -6.39 -27.99
CA PHE A 56 -23.68 -7.83 -28.21
C PHE A 56 -22.69 -8.64 -27.37
N VAL A 57 -21.39 -8.31 -27.43
CA VAL A 57 -20.33 -9.08 -26.77
C VAL A 57 -20.39 -8.94 -25.27
N PHE A 58 -20.47 -7.71 -24.77
CA PHE A 58 -20.28 -7.46 -23.34
C PHE A 58 -21.58 -7.41 -22.56
N ILE A 59 -22.66 -6.88 -23.12
CA ILE A 59 -23.94 -6.75 -22.41
C ILE A 59 -24.81 -8.00 -22.61
N GLN A 60 -25.10 -8.34 -23.88
CA GLN A 60 -26.04 -9.43 -24.17
C GLN A 60 -25.47 -10.80 -23.84
N LYS A 61 -24.20 -11.09 -24.22
CA LYS A 61 -23.59 -12.42 -23.98
C LYS A 61 -23.20 -12.66 -22.51
N ASN A 62 -22.91 -11.63 -21.74
CA ASN A 62 -22.83 -11.73 -20.28
C ASN A 62 -24.21 -11.71 -19.59
N GLN A 63 -25.29 -11.55 -20.36
CA GLN A 63 -26.66 -11.49 -19.84
C GLN A 63 -26.85 -10.42 -18.73
N ILE A 64 -26.17 -9.26 -18.88
CA ILE A 64 -26.10 -8.23 -17.84
C ILE A 64 -27.48 -7.79 -17.40
N PHE A 65 -28.37 -7.48 -18.34
CA PHE A 65 -29.75 -7.03 -18.09
C PHE A 65 -30.51 -8.01 -17.17
N SER A 66 -30.58 -9.29 -17.53
CA SER A 66 -31.37 -10.29 -16.79
C SER A 66 -30.70 -10.69 -15.46
N ARG A 67 -29.36 -10.74 -15.43
CA ARG A 67 -28.64 -11.13 -14.21
C ARG A 67 -28.71 -10.07 -13.11
N ILE A 68 -28.68 -8.79 -13.46
CA ILE A 68 -28.85 -7.71 -12.49
C ILE A 68 -30.24 -7.76 -11.85
N GLN A 69 -31.29 -8.09 -12.61
CA GLN A 69 -32.66 -8.17 -12.10
C GLN A 69 -32.86 -9.25 -11.02
N VAL A 70 -32.09 -10.33 -11.07
CA VAL A 70 -32.22 -11.47 -10.14
C VAL A 70 -31.12 -11.47 -9.07
N ALA A 71 -30.17 -10.57 -9.14
CA ALA A 71 -29.08 -10.47 -8.19
C ALA A 71 -29.61 -10.10 -6.78
N LYS A 72 -29.02 -10.72 -5.74
CA LYS A 72 -29.41 -10.50 -4.33
C LYS A 72 -28.41 -9.64 -3.56
N LYS A 73 -27.25 -9.38 -4.13
CA LYS A 73 -26.15 -8.58 -3.58
C LYS A 73 -25.60 -7.72 -4.70
N THR A 74 -24.73 -6.77 -4.38
CA THR A 74 -24.02 -5.96 -5.37
C THR A 74 -23.52 -6.81 -6.53
N PHE A 75 -23.91 -6.43 -7.75
CA PHE A 75 -23.46 -7.07 -8.98
C PHE A 75 -22.18 -6.38 -9.46
N THR A 76 -21.11 -7.13 -9.61
CA THR A 76 -19.80 -6.57 -9.97
C THR A 76 -19.43 -6.95 -11.39
N VAL A 77 -19.15 -5.95 -12.21
CA VAL A 77 -18.54 -6.09 -13.55
C VAL A 77 -17.09 -5.67 -13.46
N ALA A 78 -16.17 -6.43 -14.08
CA ALA A 78 -14.77 -6.03 -14.20
C ALA A 78 -14.31 -6.03 -15.65
N GLU A 79 -13.49 -5.04 -16.03
CA GLU A 79 -13.02 -4.80 -17.40
C GLU A 79 -11.51 -4.60 -17.44
N THR A 80 -10.84 -5.15 -18.45
CA THR A 80 -9.37 -5.12 -18.57
C THR A 80 -8.81 -3.91 -19.29
N GLY A 81 -9.63 -3.02 -19.83
CA GLY A 81 -9.23 -1.77 -20.49
C GLY A 81 -10.41 -0.82 -20.60
N PHE A 82 -10.37 0.32 -19.90
CA PHE A 82 -11.46 1.31 -19.93
C PHE A 82 -11.60 1.97 -21.32
N GLY A 83 -10.46 2.24 -21.96
CA GLY A 83 -10.41 2.86 -23.28
C GLY A 83 -11.24 4.14 -23.35
N THR A 84 -12.26 4.14 -24.21
CA THR A 84 -13.19 5.27 -24.39
C THR A 84 -14.35 5.27 -23.38
N GLY A 85 -14.50 4.24 -22.53
CA GLY A 85 -15.61 4.09 -21.59
C GLY A 85 -16.92 3.59 -22.22
N LEU A 86 -16.91 3.15 -23.49
CA LEU A 86 -18.10 2.68 -24.21
C LEU A 86 -18.81 1.54 -23.46
N ASN A 87 -18.07 0.53 -23.01
CA ASN A 87 -18.63 -0.64 -22.32
C ASN A 87 -19.28 -0.26 -20.96
N PHE A 88 -18.70 0.71 -20.27
CA PHE A 88 -19.31 1.26 -19.04
C PHE A 88 -20.63 1.96 -19.35
N LEU A 89 -20.69 2.81 -20.39
CA LEU A 89 -21.93 3.51 -20.77
C LEU A 89 -23.03 2.54 -21.19
N LEU A 90 -22.68 1.48 -21.92
CA LEU A 90 -23.62 0.42 -22.29
C LEU A 90 -24.14 -0.35 -21.06
N THR A 91 -23.27 -0.61 -20.10
CA THR A 91 -23.64 -1.25 -18.83
C THR A 91 -24.57 -0.35 -18.01
N LEU A 92 -24.26 0.95 -17.93
CA LEU A 92 -25.09 1.95 -17.26
C LEU A 92 -26.49 2.05 -17.91
N GLN A 93 -26.55 2.05 -19.25
CA GLN A 93 -27.80 2.03 -20.01
C GLN A 93 -28.60 0.74 -19.74
N ALA A 94 -27.93 -0.43 -19.70
CA ALA A 94 -28.56 -1.71 -19.39
C ALA A 94 -29.14 -1.71 -17.95
N TYR A 95 -28.43 -1.14 -16.98
CA TYR A 95 -28.90 -1.00 -15.61
C TYR A 95 -30.14 -0.09 -15.53
N GLN A 96 -30.13 1.07 -16.19
CA GLN A 96 -31.31 1.96 -16.25
C GLN A 96 -32.53 1.27 -16.86
N LYS A 97 -32.34 0.54 -17.98
CA LYS A 97 -33.42 -0.22 -18.61
C LYS A 97 -33.95 -1.31 -17.68
N ALA A 98 -33.06 -2.03 -16.99
CA ALA A 98 -33.47 -3.07 -16.05
C ALA A 98 -34.29 -2.50 -14.86
N GLN A 99 -33.89 -1.35 -14.34
CA GLN A 99 -34.62 -0.66 -13.26
C GLN A 99 -36.02 -0.23 -13.70
N GLN A 100 -36.18 0.25 -14.95
CA GLN A 100 -37.48 0.66 -15.48
C GLN A 100 -38.50 -0.49 -15.62
N THR A 101 -38.02 -1.74 -15.70
CA THR A 101 -38.88 -2.93 -15.83
C THR A 101 -39.34 -3.52 -14.51
N LEU A 102 -38.79 -3.02 -13.39
CA LEU A 102 -39.08 -3.53 -12.04
C LEU A 102 -39.73 -2.45 -11.17
N SER A 103 -40.67 -2.87 -10.34
CA SER A 103 -41.30 -2.01 -9.32
C SER A 103 -40.50 -1.90 -8.01
N VAL A 104 -39.42 -2.67 -7.88
CA VAL A 104 -38.51 -2.65 -6.72
C VAL A 104 -37.12 -2.19 -7.14
N PRO A 105 -36.36 -1.51 -6.25
CA PRO A 105 -35.00 -1.13 -6.56
C PRO A 105 -34.10 -2.32 -6.87
N LEU A 106 -33.24 -2.18 -7.87
CA LEU A 106 -32.19 -3.15 -8.15
C LEU A 106 -31.12 -3.11 -7.05
N VAL A 107 -30.35 -4.20 -6.94
CA VAL A 107 -29.13 -4.19 -6.15
C VAL A 107 -28.11 -3.21 -6.75
N PRO A 108 -27.20 -2.64 -5.95
CA PRO A 108 -26.13 -1.78 -6.48
C PRO A 108 -25.27 -2.51 -7.52
N LEU A 109 -24.84 -1.75 -8.54
CA LEU A 109 -23.86 -2.20 -9.54
C LEU A 109 -22.49 -1.59 -9.21
N HIS A 110 -21.46 -2.40 -9.24
CA HIS A 110 -20.07 -1.94 -9.15
C HIS A 110 -19.34 -2.29 -10.45
N PHE A 111 -18.92 -1.27 -11.19
CA PHE A 111 -18.11 -1.42 -12.40
C PHE A 111 -16.66 -1.07 -12.08
N ILE A 112 -15.75 -2.02 -12.25
CA ILE A 112 -14.32 -1.88 -12.00
C ILE A 112 -13.58 -1.99 -13.33
N SER A 113 -12.84 -0.97 -13.71
CA SER A 113 -12.01 -1.03 -14.93
C SER A 113 -10.58 -0.60 -14.65
N VAL A 114 -9.65 -1.22 -15.34
CA VAL A 114 -8.23 -0.89 -15.26
C VAL A 114 -7.80 -0.25 -16.58
N GLU A 115 -7.01 0.84 -16.53
CA GLU A 115 -6.54 1.52 -17.72
C GLU A 115 -5.09 2.00 -17.53
N LYS A 116 -4.20 1.51 -18.37
CA LYS A 116 -2.78 1.85 -18.32
C LYS A 116 -2.47 3.20 -19.00
N TYR A 117 -3.24 3.55 -20.01
CA TYR A 117 -3.04 4.72 -20.86
C TYR A 117 -4.33 5.55 -21.00
N PRO A 118 -4.79 6.19 -19.90
CA PRO A 118 -6.09 6.84 -19.86
C PRO A 118 -6.19 7.99 -20.88
N LEU A 119 -7.34 8.12 -21.49
CA LEU A 119 -7.69 9.21 -22.38
C LEU A 119 -8.06 10.47 -21.59
N THR A 120 -7.90 11.64 -22.19
CA THR A 120 -8.40 12.89 -21.60
C THR A 120 -9.93 13.02 -21.76
N LYS A 121 -10.55 13.94 -21.03
CA LYS A 121 -12.00 14.22 -21.16
C LYS A 121 -12.37 14.56 -22.60
N GLU A 122 -11.58 15.41 -23.26
CA GLU A 122 -11.78 15.84 -24.64
C GLU A 122 -11.72 14.64 -25.59
N GLN A 123 -10.75 13.76 -25.40
CA GLN A 123 -10.60 12.54 -26.19
C GLN A 123 -11.78 11.57 -25.98
N LEU A 124 -12.30 11.45 -24.76
CA LEU A 124 -13.50 10.66 -24.47
C LEU A 124 -14.73 11.26 -25.18
N VAL A 125 -14.97 12.57 -25.05
CA VAL A 125 -16.08 13.26 -25.71
C VAL A 125 -16.01 13.09 -27.22
N GLN A 126 -14.84 13.32 -27.82
CA GLN A 126 -14.64 13.19 -29.26
C GLN A 126 -14.88 11.76 -29.73
N SER A 127 -14.33 10.75 -29.07
CA SER A 127 -14.52 9.35 -29.45
C SER A 127 -15.96 8.90 -29.32
N LEU A 128 -16.66 9.30 -28.25
CA LEU A 128 -18.04 8.90 -27.99
C LEU A 128 -19.07 9.70 -28.77
N SER A 129 -18.68 10.81 -29.42
CA SER A 129 -19.58 11.63 -30.27
C SER A 129 -20.13 10.83 -31.46
N LEU A 130 -19.50 9.73 -31.85
CA LEU A 130 -19.99 8.78 -32.87
C LEU A 130 -21.28 8.06 -32.41
N PHE A 131 -21.68 8.14 -31.15
CA PHE A 131 -22.85 7.45 -30.62
C PHE A 131 -23.85 8.45 -29.98
N PRO A 132 -24.65 9.19 -30.79
CA PRO A 132 -25.59 10.20 -30.30
C PRO A 132 -26.59 9.68 -29.27
N GLN A 133 -26.95 8.39 -29.36
CA GLN A 133 -27.85 7.73 -28.41
C GLN A 133 -27.28 7.58 -27.01
N LEU A 134 -25.97 7.78 -26.82
CA LEU A 134 -25.28 7.78 -25.52
C LEU A 134 -24.94 9.20 -25.03
N GLN A 135 -25.30 10.26 -25.76
CA GLN A 135 -24.86 11.62 -25.48
C GLN A 135 -25.10 12.06 -24.01
N SER A 136 -26.29 11.79 -23.47
CA SER A 136 -26.61 12.14 -22.07
C SER A 136 -25.73 11.39 -21.07
N LEU A 137 -25.46 10.11 -21.30
CA LEU A 137 -24.60 9.31 -20.46
C LEU A 137 -23.12 9.71 -20.61
N THR A 138 -22.70 10.05 -21.83
CA THR A 138 -21.35 10.57 -22.10
C THR A 138 -21.11 11.85 -21.31
N THR A 139 -22.02 12.81 -21.33
CA THR A 139 -21.92 14.03 -20.52
C THR A 139 -21.80 13.71 -19.02
N THR A 140 -22.67 12.83 -18.51
CA THR A 140 -22.62 12.42 -17.09
C THR A 140 -21.28 11.75 -16.71
N LEU A 141 -20.72 10.92 -17.60
CA LEU A 141 -19.42 10.31 -17.39
C LEU A 141 -18.30 11.37 -17.38
N THR A 142 -18.26 12.23 -18.40
CA THR A 142 -17.18 13.22 -18.56
C THR A 142 -17.20 14.32 -17.49
N ASP A 143 -18.38 14.70 -16.99
CA ASP A 143 -18.50 15.63 -15.86
C ASP A 143 -17.84 15.07 -14.59
N SER A 144 -17.93 13.74 -14.40
CA SER A 144 -17.39 13.05 -13.26
C SER A 144 -15.94 12.53 -13.47
N TYR A 145 -15.50 12.38 -14.71
CA TYR A 145 -14.18 11.81 -15.05
C TYR A 145 -13.06 12.75 -14.58
N PRO A 146 -11.95 12.23 -14.02
CA PRO A 146 -10.87 13.07 -13.52
C PRO A 146 -10.18 13.84 -14.66
N GLU A 147 -9.84 15.09 -14.40
CA GLU A 147 -8.95 15.83 -15.29
C GLU A 147 -7.57 15.19 -15.28
N CYS A 148 -6.88 15.19 -16.44
CA CYS A 148 -5.50 14.78 -16.52
C CYS A 148 -4.59 15.93 -16.06
N PRO A 149 -4.12 15.93 -14.80
CA PRO A 149 -3.20 16.96 -14.35
C PRO A 149 -1.87 16.83 -15.07
N SER A 150 -1.08 17.91 -15.11
CA SER A 150 0.30 17.92 -15.65
C SER A 150 1.20 16.84 -15.03
N GLU A 151 0.78 16.28 -13.90
CA GLU A 151 1.49 15.26 -13.11
C GLU A 151 0.98 13.82 -13.37
N GLY A 152 -0.08 13.64 -14.17
CA GLY A 152 -0.69 12.33 -14.48
C GLY A 152 -1.97 12.03 -13.69
N PHE A 153 -2.67 10.95 -14.07
CA PHE A 153 -3.90 10.52 -13.39
C PHE A 153 -3.63 9.94 -11.99
N PRO A 154 -4.61 10.06 -11.05
CA PRO A 154 -4.54 9.37 -9.77
C PRO A 154 -4.55 7.85 -9.98
N HIS A 155 -3.87 7.10 -9.12
CA HIS A 155 -3.83 5.63 -9.25
C HIS A 155 -5.23 4.99 -9.22
N ASN A 156 -6.10 5.46 -8.34
CA ASN A 156 -7.51 5.03 -8.24
C ASN A 156 -8.43 6.24 -8.31
N PHE A 157 -9.50 6.09 -9.05
CA PHE A 157 -10.59 7.04 -9.12
C PHE A 157 -11.92 6.31 -8.90
N GLU A 158 -12.77 6.85 -8.05
CA GLU A 158 -14.10 6.29 -7.79
C GLU A 158 -15.15 7.40 -7.86
N THR A 159 -16.24 7.11 -8.55
CA THR A 159 -17.41 8.01 -8.64
C THR A 159 -18.69 7.19 -8.71
N THR A 160 -19.82 7.85 -8.44
CA THR A 160 -21.14 7.22 -8.42
C THR A 160 -22.10 7.85 -9.40
N PHE A 161 -23.01 7.03 -9.94
CA PHE A 161 -24.06 7.41 -10.88
C PHE A 161 -25.41 6.94 -10.36
N LEU A 162 -26.49 7.50 -10.92
CA LEU A 162 -27.86 7.11 -10.59
C LEU A 162 -28.14 7.13 -9.07
N GLU A 163 -27.88 8.29 -8.45
CA GLU A 163 -28.10 8.51 -7.01
C GLU A 163 -27.35 7.50 -6.10
N GLY A 164 -26.16 7.06 -6.55
CA GLY A 164 -25.30 6.13 -5.80
C GLY A 164 -25.59 4.64 -6.06
N GLN A 165 -26.52 4.31 -6.96
CA GLN A 165 -26.84 2.93 -7.31
C GLN A 165 -25.74 2.26 -8.17
N VAL A 166 -24.99 3.02 -8.93
CA VAL A 166 -23.89 2.52 -9.75
C VAL A 166 -22.59 3.19 -9.32
N THR A 167 -21.61 2.39 -8.96
CA THR A 167 -20.24 2.85 -8.64
C THR A 167 -19.31 2.48 -9.79
N LEU A 168 -18.55 3.45 -10.27
CA LEU A 168 -17.43 3.25 -11.20
C LEU A 168 -16.12 3.40 -10.44
N THR A 169 -15.28 2.37 -10.46
CA THR A 169 -13.90 2.42 -9.97
C THR A 169 -12.95 2.28 -11.15
N LEU A 170 -12.12 3.29 -11.41
CA LEU A 170 -11.05 3.26 -12.40
C LEU A 170 -9.70 3.12 -11.69
N ILE A 171 -8.91 2.15 -12.13
CA ILE A 171 -7.56 1.91 -11.64
C ILE A 171 -6.59 2.23 -12.78
N PHE A 172 -5.86 3.33 -12.65
CA PHE A 172 -4.89 3.78 -13.66
C PHE A 172 -3.54 3.09 -13.46
N GLU A 173 -3.45 1.84 -13.92
CA GLU A 173 -2.29 0.98 -13.74
C GLU A 173 -2.30 -0.16 -14.80
N ASP A 174 -1.23 -0.94 -14.87
CA ASP A 174 -1.20 -2.21 -15.60
C ASP A 174 -2.28 -3.17 -15.07
N ALA A 175 -3.01 -3.87 -15.97
CA ALA A 175 -4.16 -4.67 -15.59
C ALA A 175 -3.85 -5.76 -14.55
N ALA A 176 -2.73 -6.47 -14.69
CA ALA A 176 -2.34 -7.50 -13.70
C ALA A 176 -2.06 -6.89 -12.32
N HIS A 177 -1.40 -5.73 -12.29
CA HIS A 177 -1.12 -4.99 -11.05
C HIS A 177 -2.39 -4.38 -10.45
N GLY A 178 -3.20 -3.70 -11.26
CA GLY A 178 -4.43 -3.07 -10.78
C GLY A 178 -5.40 -4.08 -10.15
N PHE A 179 -5.65 -5.20 -10.81
CA PHE A 179 -6.50 -6.25 -10.25
C PHE A 179 -5.86 -6.96 -9.05
N SER A 180 -4.53 -7.01 -8.92
CA SER A 180 -3.88 -7.61 -7.77
C SER A 180 -4.16 -6.86 -6.45
N ALA A 181 -4.41 -5.55 -6.54
CA ALA A 181 -4.75 -4.70 -5.41
C ALA A 181 -6.18 -4.90 -4.88
N LEU A 182 -7.09 -5.50 -5.68
CA LEU A 182 -8.46 -5.75 -5.26
C LEU A 182 -8.53 -6.91 -4.25
N LYS A 183 -9.36 -6.73 -3.23
CA LYS A 183 -9.71 -7.81 -2.31
C LYS A 183 -10.50 -8.89 -3.04
N SER A 184 -10.13 -10.15 -2.81
CA SER A 184 -10.96 -11.28 -3.18
C SER A 184 -11.82 -11.68 -1.98
N GLU A 185 -13.09 -11.89 -2.20
CA GLU A 185 -13.96 -12.58 -1.24
C GLU A 185 -13.68 -14.09 -1.30
N GLU A 186 -14.16 -14.85 -0.32
CA GLU A 186 -14.04 -16.32 -0.29
C GLU A 186 -14.65 -16.96 -1.55
N ASN A 187 -15.74 -16.37 -2.07
CA ASN A 187 -16.44 -16.79 -3.28
C ASN A 187 -16.14 -15.90 -4.51
N GLY A 188 -15.07 -15.13 -4.50
CA GLY A 188 -14.75 -14.16 -5.56
C GLY A 188 -15.47 -12.82 -5.40
N LEU A 189 -15.13 -11.87 -6.27
CA LEU A 189 -15.67 -10.50 -6.28
C LEU A 189 -16.54 -10.24 -7.51
N VAL A 190 -16.14 -10.77 -8.67
CA VAL A 190 -16.64 -10.39 -10.00
C VAL A 190 -17.69 -11.36 -10.50
N ASP A 191 -18.83 -10.81 -10.91
CA ASP A 191 -19.92 -11.56 -11.53
C ASP A 191 -19.77 -11.68 -13.05
N ALA A 192 -19.27 -10.63 -13.71
CA ALA A 192 -19.08 -10.61 -15.16
C ALA A 192 -17.77 -9.92 -15.55
N TRP A 193 -17.02 -10.53 -16.46
CA TRP A 193 -15.79 -10.02 -17.01
C TRP A 193 -15.97 -9.53 -18.45
N TYR A 194 -15.51 -8.34 -18.73
CA TYR A 194 -15.29 -7.79 -20.06
C TYR A 194 -13.79 -7.86 -20.35
N LEU A 195 -13.38 -8.91 -21.06
CA LEU A 195 -11.99 -9.09 -21.42
C LEU A 195 -11.74 -8.34 -22.74
N ASP A 196 -11.70 -7.04 -22.62
CA ASP A 196 -11.52 -6.10 -23.71
C ASP A 196 -10.08 -5.55 -23.74
N GLY A 197 -9.68 -5.06 -24.90
CA GLY A 197 -8.37 -4.49 -25.14
C GLY A 197 -7.82 -4.86 -26.51
N PHE A 198 -6.69 -4.26 -26.86
CA PHE A 198 -6.02 -4.50 -28.13
C PHE A 198 -5.64 -5.96 -28.34
N SER A 199 -5.55 -6.38 -29.60
CA SER A 199 -5.36 -7.79 -29.93
C SER A 199 -4.12 -8.39 -29.25
N PRO A 200 -4.15 -9.69 -28.87
CA PRO A 200 -3.05 -10.33 -28.14
C PRO A 200 -1.69 -10.28 -28.85
N ALA A 201 -1.69 -10.15 -30.17
CA ALA A 201 -0.47 -10.01 -30.97
C ALA A 201 0.14 -8.59 -30.87
N LYS A 202 -0.70 -7.57 -30.63
CA LYS A 202 -0.30 -6.16 -30.58
C LYS A 202 -0.04 -5.68 -29.14
N ASN A 203 -0.71 -6.26 -28.15
CA ASN A 203 -0.54 -5.95 -26.73
C ASN A 203 -0.44 -7.23 -25.87
N PRO A 204 0.68 -7.95 -25.92
CA PRO A 204 0.83 -9.22 -25.19
C PRO A 204 0.79 -9.07 -23.66
N ASP A 205 1.18 -7.92 -23.09
CA ASP A 205 1.18 -7.68 -21.64
C ASP A 205 -0.22 -7.77 -21.05
N MET A 206 -1.23 -7.33 -21.80
CA MET A 206 -2.64 -7.38 -21.40
C MET A 206 -3.23 -8.80 -21.43
N TRP A 207 -2.45 -9.81 -21.84
CA TRP A 207 -2.83 -11.23 -21.90
C TRP A 207 -1.86 -12.11 -21.14
N SER A 208 -1.21 -11.55 -20.10
CA SER A 208 -0.19 -12.23 -19.29
C SER A 208 -0.80 -13.32 -18.40
N LYS A 209 0.02 -14.29 -17.97
CA LYS A 209 -0.39 -15.32 -16.99
C LYS A 209 -0.77 -14.71 -15.66
N GLU A 210 -0.12 -13.63 -15.28
CA GLU A 210 -0.34 -12.85 -14.07
C GLU A 210 -1.76 -12.27 -14.09
N LEU A 211 -2.20 -11.67 -15.19
CA LEU A 211 -3.55 -11.17 -15.36
C LEU A 211 -4.58 -12.30 -15.25
N PHE A 212 -4.40 -13.42 -15.96
CA PHE A 212 -5.32 -14.56 -15.86
C PHE A 212 -5.39 -15.13 -14.44
N SER A 213 -4.29 -15.14 -13.70
CA SER A 213 -4.30 -15.53 -12.28
C SER A 213 -5.22 -14.61 -11.45
N GLN A 214 -5.20 -13.29 -11.70
CA GLN A 214 -6.07 -12.34 -11.02
C GLN A 214 -7.54 -12.51 -11.43
N ILE A 215 -7.81 -12.75 -12.72
CA ILE A 215 -9.16 -13.05 -13.21
C ILE A 215 -9.71 -14.28 -12.49
N GLY A 216 -8.94 -15.38 -12.41
CA GLY A 216 -9.34 -16.59 -11.67
C GLY A 216 -9.62 -16.32 -10.20
N ARG A 217 -8.73 -15.56 -9.55
CA ARG A 217 -8.84 -15.22 -8.13
C ARG A 217 -10.08 -14.38 -7.79
N LEU A 218 -10.41 -13.45 -8.67
CA LEU A 218 -11.51 -12.50 -8.44
C LEU A 218 -12.86 -13.00 -8.93
N SER A 219 -12.91 -14.05 -9.76
CA SER A 219 -14.17 -14.56 -10.32
C SER A 219 -15.00 -15.28 -9.27
N LYS A 220 -16.29 -14.96 -9.20
CA LYS A 220 -17.27 -15.77 -8.50
C LYS A 220 -17.54 -17.08 -9.25
N GLU A 221 -18.04 -18.08 -8.54
CA GLU A 221 -18.64 -19.25 -9.20
C GLU A 221 -19.78 -18.79 -10.12
N GLN A 222 -19.90 -19.38 -11.31
CA GLN A 222 -20.82 -18.96 -12.39
C GLN A 222 -20.56 -17.53 -12.94
N ALA A 223 -19.43 -16.90 -12.62
CA ALA A 223 -19.04 -15.66 -13.28
C ALA A 223 -18.91 -15.89 -14.80
N THR A 224 -19.42 -14.95 -15.57
CA THR A 224 -19.30 -15.00 -17.03
C THR A 224 -18.10 -14.16 -17.49
N LEU A 225 -17.54 -14.50 -18.63
CA LEU A 225 -16.46 -13.76 -19.26
C LEU A 225 -16.69 -13.76 -20.75
N THR A 226 -16.60 -12.59 -21.38
CA THR A 226 -16.69 -12.47 -22.84
C THR A 226 -15.47 -11.73 -23.39
N THR A 227 -15.08 -12.09 -24.61
CA THR A 227 -13.99 -11.46 -25.33
C THR A 227 -14.09 -11.65 -26.83
N PHE A 228 -13.61 -10.68 -27.58
CA PHE A 228 -13.50 -10.78 -29.05
C PHE A 228 -12.46 -11.79 -29.55
N THR A 229 -11.50 -12.19 -28.68
CA THR A 229 -10.42 -13.08 -29.12
C THR A 229 -10.75 -14.55 -28.93
N VAL A 230 -10.39 -15.36 -29.91
CA VAL A 230 -10.43 -16.84 -29.83
C VAL A 230 -9.03 -17.46 -29.87
N ALA A 231 -8.00 -16.67 -29.56
CA ALA A 231 -6.60 -17.09 -29.58
C ALA A 231 -6.34 -18.34 -28.72
N GLY A 232 -5.53 -19.26 -29.24
CA GLY A 232 -5.31 -20.56 -28.61
C GLY A 232 -4.69 -20.48 -27.22
N PHE A 233 -3.78 -19.54 -27.00
CA PHE A 233 -3.16 -19.40 -25.69
C PHE A 233 -4.12 -18.78 -24.66
N VAL A 234 -4.98 -17.82 -25.05
CA VAL A 234 -6.03 -17.25 -24.19
C VAL A 234 -6.98 -18.34 -23.72
N LYS A 235 -7.42 -19.23 -24.63
CA LYS A 235 -8.25 -20.38 -24.30
C LYS A 235 -7.58 -21.31 -23.29
N ARG A 236 -6.27 -21.57 -23.45
CA ARG A 236 -5.55 -22.43 -22.48
C ARG A 236 -5.48 -21.77 -21.11
N GLN A 237 -5.18 -20.46 -21.04
CA GLN A 237 -5.12 -19.73 -19.75
C GLN A 237 -6.48 -19.73 -19.04
N LEU A 238 -7.57 -19.42 -19.74
CA LEU A 238 -8.90 -19.42 -19.15
C LEU A 238 -9.33 -20.80 -18.63
N ARG A 239 -9.02 -21.88 -19.37
CA ARG A 239 -9.26 -23.25 -18.85
C ARG A 239 -8.45 -23.56 -17.61
N ASN A 240 -7.18 -23.12 -17.57
CA ASN A 240 -6.29 -23.37 -16.43
C ASN A 240 -6.79 -22.69 -15.14
N ILE A 241 -7.54 -21.60 -15.27
CA ILE A 241 -8.11 -20.87 -14.13
C ILE A 241 -9.58 -21.25 -13.85
N GLY A 242 -10.13 -22.28 -14.51
CA GLY A 242 -11.41 -22.91 -14.18
C GLY A 242 -12.61 -22.48 -15.03
N PHE A 243 -12.41 -21.75 -16.11
CA PHE A 243 -13.50 -21.41 -17.03
C PHE A 243 -13.80 -22.53 -18.03
N ARG A 244 -15.07 -22.84 -18.18
CA ARG A 244 -15.61 -23.58 -19.34
C ARG A 244 -15.80 -22.60 -20.48
N LEU A 245 -15.28 -22.94 -21.67
CA LEU A 245 -15.25 -22.07 -22.84
C LEU A 245 -16.25 -22.51 -23.89
N GLU A 246 -16.91 -21.55 -24.49
CA GLU A 246 -17.79 -21.74 -25.63
C GLU A 246 -17.41 -20.73 -26.72
N LYS A 247 -17.21 -21.22 -27.96
CA LYS A 247 -17.08 -20.38 -29.13
C LYS A 247 -18.46 -20.10 -29.69
N ILE A 248 -18.80 -18.86 -29.86
CA ILE A 248 -20.09 -18.43 -30.40
C ILE A 248 -19.87 -17.51 -31.60
N PRO A 249 -20.84 -17.44 -32.53
CA PRO A 249 -20.80 -16.49 -33.64
C PRO A 249 -20.69 -15.06 -33.13
N ALA A 250 -19.77 -14.27 -33.71
CA ALA A 250 -19.65 -12.86 -33.43
C ALA A 250 -20.54 -12.04 -34.41
N GLN A 251 -20.77 -10.78 -34.06
CA GLN A 251 -21.38 -9.80 -34.97
C GLN A 251 -20.28 -8.95 -35.64
N GLY A 252 -20.54 -8.48 -36.86
CA GLY A 252 -19.63 -7.63 -37.63
C GLY A 252 -18.54 -8.38 -38.42
N LYS A 253 -17.33 -7.81 -38.45
CA LYS A 253 -16.21 -8.32 -39.26
C LYS A 253 -15.58 -9.61 -38.72
N LYS A 254 -15.76 -9.93 -37.45
CA LYS A 254 -15.21 -11.15 -36.79
C LYS A 254 -16.21 -12.31 -36.92
N LYS A 255 -15.70 -13.51 -37.22
CA LYS A 255 -16.55 -14.71 -37.40
C LYS A 255 -16.95 -15.33 -36.06
N GLU A 256 -16.07 -15.33 -35.08
CA GLU A 256 -16.24 -15.99 -33.78
C GLU A 256 -15.77 -15.09 -32.64
N MET A 257 -16.40 -15.25 -31.48
CA MET A 257 -16.02 -14.70 -30.21
C MET A 257 -16.02 -15.78 -29.14
N MET A 258 -15.57 -15.47 -27.93
CA MET A 258 -15.54 -16.42 -26.83
C MET A 258 -16.45 -15.95 -25.68
N LEU A 259 -17.31 -16.88 -25.25
CA LEU A 259 -18.01 -16.84 -24.00
C LEU A 259 -17.37 -17.87 -23.07
N ALA A 260 -17.18 -17.51 -21.81
CA ALA A 260 -16.68 -18.42 -20.80
C ALA A 260 -17.49 -18.29 -19.51
N VAL A 261 -17.63 -19.40 -18.78
CA VAL A 261 -18.34 -19.44 -17.51
C VAL A 261 -17.46 -20.15 -16.48
N MET A 262 -17.25 -19.53 -15.33
CA MET A 262 -16.48 -20.11 -14.23
C MET A 262 -17.23 -21.32 -13.66
N GLN A 263 -16.65 -22.51 -13.80
CA GLN A 263 -17.27 -23.76 -13.33
C GLN A 263 -16.97 -24.01 -11.86
N SER A 264 -15.72 -23.90 -11.51
CA SER A 264 -15.24 -23.95 -10.15
C SER A 264 -14.03 -23.03 -10.11
N ASN A 265 -13.99 -22.15 -9.15
CA ASN A 265 -12.75 -21.41 -8.92
C ASN A 265 -11.72 -22.48 -8.51
N PRO A 266 -10.75 -22.86 -9.39
CA PRO A 266 -9.68 -23.72 -8.93
C PRO A 266 -9.05 -22.92 -7.80
N ILE A 267 -8.90 -23.51 -6.62
CA ILE A 267 -8.33 -22.88 -5.45
C ILE A 267 -6.93 -22.35 -5.86
N THR A 268 -6.92 -21.19 -6.50
CA THR A 268 -5.70 -20.54 -6.99
C THR A 268 -5.04 -19.78 -5.87
N ASN A 269 -5.82 -19.48 -4.82
CA ASN A 269 -5.35 -18.71 -3.69
C ASN A 269 -4.79 -19.65 -2.61
N LYS A 270 -3.66 -19.28 -2.09
CA LYS A 270 -3.24 -19.76 -0.79
C LYS A 270 -4.17 -19.06 0.21
N GLY A 271 -5.15 -19.78 0.78
CA GLY A 271 -6.17 -19.18 1.67
C GLY A 271 -5.58 -18.34 2.80
N TYR A 272 -4.37 -18.70 3.28
CA TYR A 272 -3.64 -17.94 4.27
C TYR A 272 -3.11 -16.57 3.79
N HIS A 273 -3.23 -16.24 2.49
CA HIS A 273 -3.01 -14.88 1.96
C HIS A 273 -4.28 -14.02 2.06
N LEU A 274 -5.45 -14.63 2.20
CA LEU A 274 -6.71 -13.91 2.32
C LEU A 274 -6.81 -13.31 3.72
N ARG A 275 -7.04 -12.02 3.77
CA ARG A 275 -7.29 -11.29 5.01
C ARG A 275 -8.77 -11.37 5.37
N PRO A 276 -9.12 -11.47 6.67
CA PRO A 276 -10.51 -11.54 7.08
C PRO A 276 -11.26 -10.29 6.62
N ARG A 277 -12.47 -10.49 6.11
CA ARG A 277 -13.38 -9.38 5.82
C ARG A 277 -14.09 -8.98 7.09
N ILE A 278 -14.07 -7.70 7.39
CA ILE A 278 -14.80 -7.14 8.52
C ILE A 278 -15.79 -6.08 8.03
N ILE A 279 -16.85 -5.85 8.79
CA ILE A 279 -17.69 -4.68 8.62
C ILE A 279 -16.90 -3.47 9.12
N LYS A 280 -16.85 -2.39 8.33
CA LYS A 280 -16.16 -1.16 8.71
C LYS A 280 -16.56 -0.73 10.12
N PRO A 281 -15.63 -0.67 11.08
CA PRO A 281 -15.95 -0.30 12.44
C PRO A 281 -16.30 1.19 12.54
N GLN A 282 -17.26 1.51 13.39
CA GLN A 282 -17.54 2.92 13.73
C GLN A 282 -16.50 3.50 14.69
N HIS A 283 -15.88 2.64 15.50
CA HIS A 283 -14.91 3.03 16.52
C HIS A 283 -13.77 2.01 16.61
N VAL A 284 -12.54 2.51 16.72
CA VAL A 284 -11.30 1.74 16.89
C VAL A 284 -10.52 2.26 18.09
N SER A 285 -10.07 1.36 18.95
CA SER A 285 -9.16 1.65 20.07
C SER A 285 -7.73 1.33 19.66
N ILE A 286 -6.80 2.27 19.88
CA ILE A 286 -5.36 2.11 19.55
C ILE A 286 -4.54 2.21 20.83
N ILE A 287 -3.65 1.23 21.07
CA ILE A 287 -2.68 1.27 22.17
C ILE A 287 -1.32 1.69 21.61
N GLY A 288 -0.79 2.83 22.10
CA GLY A 288 0.52 3.37 21.72
C GLY A 288 0.49 4.87 21.48
N GLY A 289 1.64 5.55 21.59
CA GLY A 289 1.76 7.00 21.42
C GLY A 289 2.86 7.40 20.40
N GLY A 290 3.36 6.45 19.60
CA GLY A 290 4.45 6.67 18.65
C GLY A 290 3.99 6.88 17.19
N ILE A 291 4.94 6.80 16.26
CA ILE A 291 4.69 7.03 14.82
C ILE A 291 3.67 6.04 14.24
N ALA A 292 3.70 4.77 14.64
CA ALA A 292 2.74 3.77 14.17
C ALA A 292 1.30 4.15 14.49
N SER A 293 1.04 4.50 15.75
CA SER A 293 -0.28 4.92 16.21
C SER A 293 -0.72 6.27 15.64
N ALA A 294 0.20 7.20 15.42
CA ALA A 294 -0.11 8.49 14.80
C ALA A 294 -0.57 8.31 13.36
N CYS A 295 0.18 7.55 12.54
CA CYS A 295 -0.20 7.26 11.17
C CYS A 295 -1.50 6.44 11.10
N ALA A 296 -1.69 5.42 11.97
CA ALA A 296 -2.92 4.64 12.01
C ALA A 296 -4.14 5.49 12.39
N ALA A 297 -4.03 6.34 13.42
CA ALA A 297 -5.10 7.24 13.82
C ALA A 297 -5.45 8.24 12.70
N TYR A 298 -4.44 8.82 12.03
CA TYR A 298 -4.65 9.72 10.91
C TYR A 298 -5.37 9.04 9.75
N ALA A 299 -4.89 7.87 9.32
CA ALA A 299 -5.49 7.12 8.22
C ALA A 299 -6.95 6.72 8.52
N LEU A 300 -7.23 6.21 9.73
CA LEU A 300 -8.58 5.81 10.13
C LEU A 300 -9.54 6.98 10.27
N THR A 301 -9.11 8.09 10.87
CA THR A 301 -9.98 9.28 11.03
C THR A 301 -10.30 9.94 9.70
N LYS A 302 -9.37 9.92 8.73
CA LYS A 302 -9.66 10.32 7.34
C LYS A 302 -10.71 9.43 6.67
N GLN A 303 -10.77 8.15 7.03
CA GLN A 303 -11.81 7.20 6.58
C GLN A 303 -13.13 7.33 7.36
N GLY A 304 -13.27 8.32 8.23
CA GLY A 304 -14.51 8.58 8.99
C GLY A 304 -14.67 7.72 10.26
N VAL A 305 -13.66 6.91 10.64
CA VAL A 305 -13.69 6.07 11.84
C VAL A 305 -13.37 6.91 13.08
N LYS A 306 -14.13 6.74 14.17
CA LYS A 306 -13.77 7.32 15.48
C LYS A 306 -12.63 6.52 16.09
N VAL A 307 -11.64 7.21 16.66
CA VAL A 307 -10.45 6.59 17.26
C VAL A 307 -10.28 7.05 18.70
N THR A 308 -10.08 6.10 19.63
CA THR A 308 -9.57 6.38 20.97
C THR A 308 -8.15 5.84 21.11
N LEU A 309 -7.21 6.72 21.40
CA LEU A 309 -5.80 6.38 21.60
C LEU A 309 -5.48 6.31 23.08
N TYR A 310 -4.85 5.22 23.51
CA TYR A 310 -4.34 5.01 24.86
C TYR A 310 -2.81 5.08 24.84
N CYS A 311 -2.23 6.09 25.48
CA CYS A 311 -0.80 6.31 25.58
C CYS A 311 -0.37 6.20 27.05
N LYS A 312 0.57 5.32 27.36
CA LYS A 312 1.07 5.12 28.73
C LYS A 312 1.83 6.33 29.30
N ASP A 313 2.43 7.13 28.41
CA ASP A 313 3.25 8.27 28.79
C ASP A 313 2.40 9.55 28.95
N ALA A 314 2.86 10.50 29.75
CA ALA A 314 2.21 11.81 29.95
C ALA A 314 2.15 12.65 28.67
N SER A 315 3.00 12.35 27.71
CA SER A 315 3.01 12.99 26.39
C SER A 315 3.30 12.00 25.27
N LEU A 316 2.87 12.34 24.07
CA LEU A 316 3.07 11.52 22.88
C LEU A 316 4.55 11.45 22.46
N ALA A 317 4.91 10.41 21.71
CA ALA A 317 6.24 10.20 21.13
C ALA A 317 7.39 10.04 22.14
N GLN A 318 7.16 9.38 23.29
CA GLN A 318 8.20 9.13 24.31
C GLN A 318 8.97 7.81 24.11
N GLY A 319 8.46 6.90 23.27
CA GLY A 319 9.12 5.63 22.93
C GLY A 319 10.17 5.77 21.81
N GLY A 320 10.24 4.81 20.88
CA GLY A 320 11.17 4.81 19.76
C GLY A 320 11.08 6.02 18.82
N SER A 321 10.01 6.81 18.90
CA SER A 321 9.81 8.06 18.14
C SER A 321 10.29 9.32 18.85
N SER A 322 11.09 9.19 19.91
CA SER A 322 11.46 10.33 20.76
C SER A 322 12.83 10.97 20.41
N ASN A 323 13.53 10.48 19.40
CA ASN A 323 14.81 11.07 19.00
C ASN A 323 14.65 12.53 18.57
N ALA A 324 15.68 13.35 18.81
CA ALA A 324 15.68 14.75 18.42
C ALA A 324 15.70 14.91 16.88
N ILE A 325 16.52 14.10 16.22
CA ILE A 325 16.64 14.05 14.74
C ILE A 325 16.66 12.59 14.31
N GLY A 326 15.92 12.25 13.27
CA GLY A 326 15.90 10.95 12.62
C GLY A 326 16.03 11.05 11.13
N ALA A 327 16.82 10.18 10.51
CA ALA A 327 16.94 10.10 9.05
C ALA A 327 15.78 9.33 8.44
N LEU A 328 15.29 9.82 7.30
CA LEU A 328 14.29 9.16 6.46
C LEU A 328 14.92 8.76 5.13
N TYR A 329 14.97 7.48 4.88
CA TYR A 329 15.49 6.89 3.64
C TYR A 329 15.01 5.45 3.46
N PRO A 330 14.91 4.94 2.20
CA PRO A 330 14.50 3.57 1.95
C PRO A 330 15.60 2.56 2.27
N LEU A 331 15.23 1.30 2.49
CA LEU A 331 16.16 0.17 2.50
C LEU A 331 16.21 -0.44 1.10
N LEU A 332 17.34 -0.25 0.40
CA LEU A 332 17.50 -0.72 -0.97
C LEU A 332 18.60 -1.77 -1.05
N HIS A 333 18.32 -2.86 -1.74
CA HIS A 333 19.28 -3.89 -2.09
C HIS A 333 19.76 -3.70 -3.53
N GLN A 334 20.90 -4.29 -3.88
CA GLN A 334 21.49 -4.21 -5.23
C GLN A 334 20.55 -4.76 -6.30
N GLN A 335 19.84 -5.85 -5.98
CA GLN A 335 18.75 -6.40 -6.78
C GLN A 335 17.41 -6.09 -6.13
N LYS A 336 16.40 -5.92 -6.93
CA LYS A 336 15.03 -5.67 -6.45
C LYS A 336 14.48 -6.96 -5.85
N ASP A 337 14.12 -6.92 -4.57
CA ASP A 337 13.45 -7.97 -3.83
C ASP A 337 12.24 -7.42 -3.07
N ASP A 338 11.51 -8.28 -2.35
CA ASP A 338 10.30 -7.90 -1.62
C ASP A 338 10.58 -6.82 -0.57
N ILE A 339 11.73 -6.91 0.13
CA ILE A 339 12.09 -5.95 1.17
C ILE A 339 12.33 -4.56 0.56
N SER A 340 13.21 -4.48 -0.42
CA SER A 340 13.53 -3.20 -1.07
C SER A 340 12.36 -2.64 -1.87
N SER A 341 11.52 -3.50 -2.45
CA SER A 341 10.27 -3.09 -3.12
C SER A 341 9.26 -2.48 -2.15
N PHE A 342 9.11 -3.07 -0.96
CA PHE A 342 8.29 -2.49 0.10
C PHE A 342 8.85 -1.15 0.57
N TYR A 343 10.15 -1.08 0.89
CA TYR A 343 10.75 0.16 1.41
C TYR A 343 10.83 1.28 0.38
N GLN A 344 10.93 0.98 -0.90
CA GLN A 344 10.80 1.97 -1.97
C GLN A 344 9.42 2.64 -1.93
N GLN A 345 8.35 1.85 -1.89
CA GLN A 345 6.98 2.36 -1.85
C GLN A 345 6.69 3.09 -0.53
N ALA A 346 7.12 2.50 0.59
CA ALA A 346 6.99 3.09 1.91
C ALA A 346 7.68 4.44 2.04
N PHE A 347 8.86 4.60 1.43
CA PHE A 347 9.60 5.85 1.41
C PHE A 347 8.83 6.98 0.70
N TRP A 348 8.33 6.71 -0.49
CA TRP A 348 7.56 7.72 -1.23
C TRP A 348 6.27 8.07 -0.49
N ARG A 349 5.59 7.07 0.08
CA ARG A 349 4.39 7.31 0.88
C ARG A 349 4.68 8.15 2.14
N ALA A 350 5.79 7.88 2.80
CA ALA A 350 6.21 8.65 3.96
C ALA A 350 6.51 10.10 3.59
N LYS A 351 7.30 10.32 2.54
CA LYS A 351 7.59 11.66 2.03
C LYS A 351 6.31 12.42 1.70
N ALA A 352 5.40 11.80 0.96
CA ALA A 352 4.13 12.39 0.57
C ALA A 352 3.26 12.77 1.79
N LEU A 353 3.09 11.86 2.77
CA LEU A 353 2.31 12.16 3.98
C LEU A 353 2.93 13.32 4.77
N TYR A 354 4.25 13.32 4.93
CA TYR A 354 4.90 14.33 5.76
C TYR A 354 4.91 15.71 5.10
N SER A 355 5.00 15.77 3.77
CA SER A 355 4.80 16.99 3.00
C SER A 355 3.34 17.47 3.12
N GLU A 356 2.36 16.59 2.96
CA GLU A 356 0.93 16.91 3.16
C GLU A 356 0.66 17.52 4.55
N ILE A 357 1.22 16.93 5.61
CA ILE A 357 1.08 17.44 6.99
C ILE A 357 1.68 18.84 7.13
N ALA A 358 2.86 19.07 6.57
CA ALA A 358 3.50 20.39 6.61
C ALA A 358 2.71 21.44 5.81
N GLU A 359 2.23 21.12 4.61
CA GLU A 359 1.42 21.97 3.74
C GLU A 359 0.06 22.34 4.36
N GLN A 360 -0.51 21.44 5.18
CA GLN A 360 -1.71 21.74 5.96
C GLN A 360 -1.46 22.70 7.15
N GLY A 361 -0.23 23.19 7.33
CA GLY A 361 0.15 24.11 8.38
C GLY A 361 0.63 23.43 9.68
N TYR A 362 0.76 22.11 9.70
CA TYR A 362 1.29 21.37 10.86
C TYR A 362 2.83 21.26 10.76
N SER A 363 3.52 22.36 11.07
CA SER A 363 4.97 22.47 10.93
C SER A 363 5.75 21.63 11.95
N PHE A 364 6.82 21.00 11.49
CA PHE A 364 7.82 20.29 12.28
C PHE A 364 9.21 20.46 11.67
N PRO A 365 10.30 20.42 12.44
CA PRO A 365 11.65 20.52 11.92
C PRO A 365 11.97 19.34 10.99
N HIS A 366 12.28 19.62 9.74
CA HIS A 366 12.72 18.64 8.74
C HIS A 366 13.44 19.31 7.58
N GLN A 367 14.21 18.53 6.83
CA GLN A 367 14.84 18.98 5.60
C GLN A 367 15.00 17.80 4.63
N TRP A 368 14.53 17.99 3.39
CA TRP A 368 14.73 17.07 2.28
C TRP A 368 16.08 17.37 1.60
N CYS A 369 17.16 17.11 2.32
CA CYS A 369 18.51 17.49 1.97
C CYS A 369 19.34 16.35 1.35
N GLY A 370 18.70 15.24 1.05
CA GLY A 370 19.38 14.02 0.63
C GLY A 370 20.03 13.26 1.78
N LEU A 371 20.54 12.08 1.43
CA LEU A 371 21.32 11.21 2.31
C LEU A 371 22.43 10.53 1.52
N LEU A 372 23.64 10.58 2.04
CA LEU A 372 24.84 9.99 1.47
C LEU A 372 25.29 8.77 2.31
N GLU A 373 25.23 7.57 1.75
CA GLU A 373 25.88 6.37 2.31
C GLU A 373 27.34 6.33 1.83
N VAL A 374 28.29 6.72 2.68
CA VAL A 374 29.71 6.82 2.29
C VAL A 374 30.38 5.45 2.13
N SER A 375 31.15 5.33 1.06
CA SER A 375 31.88 4.09 0.72
C SER A 375 33.29 4.08 1.36
N TYR A 376 33.35 4.13 2.70
CA TYR A 376 34.58 4.26 3.48
C TYR A 376 35.46 2.98 3.55
N LYS A 377 35.03 1.89 2.93
CA LYS A 377 35.77 0.62 2.85
C LYS A 377 35.52 -0.09 1.53
N GLU A 378 36.43 -0.95 1.12
CA GLU A 378 36.42 -1.65 -0.19
C GLU A 378 35.10 -2.38 -0.47
N THR A 379 34.50 -3.03 0.52
CA THR A 379 33.22 -3.75 0.35
C THR A 379 32.06 -2.80 0.02
N LEU A 380 32.08 -1.57 0.52
CA LEU A 380 31.08 -0.55 0.19
C LEU A 380 31.33 0.08 -1.19
N VAL A 381 32.61 0.24 -1.58
CA VAL A 381 32.98 0.66 -2.94
C VAL A 381 32.46 -0.37 -3.97
N LYS A 382 32.70 -1.65 -3.73
CA LYS A 382 32.17 -2.74 -4.58
C LYS A 382 30.63 -2.74 -4.61
N ARG A 383 29.96 -2.44 -3.48
CA ARG A 383 28.50 -2.31 -3.41
C ARG A 383 28.03 -1.12 -4.27
N GLN A 384 28.67 0.03 -4.17
CA GLN A 384 28.37 1.20 -4.99
C GLN A 384 28.49 0.89 -6.49
N GLN A 385 29.64 0.35 -6.92
CA GLN A 385 29.88 -0.06 -8.31
C GLN A 385 28.83 -1.04 -8.83
N THR A 386 28.34 -1.94 -7.96
CA THR A 386 27.31 -2.90 -8.34
C THR A 386 25.97 -2.19 -8.52
N PHE A 387 25.61 -1.21 -7.68
CA PHE A 387 24.39 -0.38 -7.88
C PHE A 387 24.45 0.38 -9.21
N GLU A 388 25.57 1.02 -9.50
CA GLU A 388 25.78 1.76 -10.75
C GLU A 388 25.70 0.84 -11.99
N ARG A 389 26.31 -0.35 -11.93
CA ARG A 389 26.30 -1.31 -13.04
C ARG A 389 24.97 -1.93 -13.30
N LEU A 390 24.19 -2.28 -12.25
CA LEU A 390 22.91 -2.96 -12.40
C LEU A 390 21.78 -2.02 -12.80
N ASP A 391 21.92 -0.73 -12.51
CA ASP A 391 20.90 0.30 -12.81
C ASP A 391 19.48 -0.11 -12.41
N THR A 392 19.36 -0.80 -11.26
CA THR A 392 18.09 -1.38 -10.79
C THR A 392 17.11 -0.31 -10.32
N TRP A 393 17.64 0.82 -9.85
CA TRP A 393 16.87 1.88 -9.20
C TRP A 393 17.00 3.19 -9.95
N PRO A 394 15.96 3.99 -10.07
CA PRO A 394 16.04 5.27 -10.75
C PRO A 394 16.96 6.26 -10.01
N ASN A 395 17.68 7.09 -10.75
CA ASN A 395 18.66 8.03 -10.23
C ASN A 395 18.09 9.06 -9.22
N ASN A 396 16.80 9.38 -9.32
CA ASN A 396 16.12 10.23 -8.35
C ASN A 396 15.84 9.52 -7.01
N LEU A 397 16.02 8.20 -6.94
CA LEU A 397 15.93 7.43 -5.70
C LEU A 397 17.30 7.17 -5.10
N ILE A 398 18.28 6.71 -5.91
CA ILE A 398 19.64 6.41 -5.48
C ILE A 398 20.58 6.41 -6.68
N HIS A 399 21.78 6.99 -6.55
CA HIS A 399 22.83 6.92 -7.56
C HIS A 399 24.22 7.04 -6.91
N GLY A 400 25.25 6.61 -7.63
CA GLY A 400 26.63 6.73 -7.19
C GLY A 400 27.17 8.15 -7.33
N VAL A 401 28.03 8.55 -6.41
CA VAL A 401 28.76 9.83 -6.44
C VAL A 401 30.23 9.61 -6.09
N ASN A 402 31.15 10.35 -6.74
CA ASN A 402 32.56 10.35 -6.38
C ASN A 402 32.84 11.24 -5.16
N ALA A 403 34.07 11.22 -4.64
CA ALA A 403 34.46 11.97 -3.43
C ALA A 403 34.23 13.49 -3.56
N LYS A 404 34.50 14.07 -4.74
CA LYS A 404 34.27 15.50 -4.99
C LYS A 404 32.79 15.84 -4.94
N GLN A 405 31.96 15.06 -5.67
CA GLN A 405 30.50 15.21 -5.66
C GLN A 405 29.94 15.02 -4.25
N ALA A 406 30.44 14.04 -3.50
CA ALA A 406 30.05 13.80 -2.12
C ALA A 406 30.35 15.01 -1.21
N SER A 407 31.54 15.61 -1.36
CA SER A 407 31.93 16.82 -0.62
C SER A 407 31.06 18.02 -0.98
N ASP A 408 30.80 18.23 -2.28
CA ASP A 408 29.92 19.30 -2.75
C ASP A 408 28.47 19.16 -2.20
N LEU A 409 27.91 17.94 -2.21
CA LEU A 409 26.59 17.63 -1.66
C LEU A 409 26.52 17.80 -0.14
N ALA A 410 27.58 17.41 0.57
CA ALA A 410 27.65 17.51 2.01
C ALA A 410 28.05 18.89 2.52
N ASN A 411 28.59 19.74 1.63
CA ASN A 411 29.21 21.05 1.94
C ASN A 411 30.32 20.96 3.01
N ILE A 412 31.01 19.81 3.04
CA ILE A 412 32.21 19.54 3.87
C ILE A 412 33.12 18.57 3.11
N ASP A 413 34.41 18.59 3.44
CA ASP A 413 35.39 17.71 2.78
C ASP A 413 35.19 16.26 3.18
N LEU A 414 34.95 15.37 2.20
CA LEU A 414 34.80 13.94 2.34
C LEU A 414 35.81 13.22 1.42
N PRO A 415 36.65 12.31 1.96
CA PRO A 415 37.63 11.59 1.16
C PRO A 415 37.03 10.44 0.37
N TYR A 416 35.74 10.16 0.54
CA TYR A 416 35.05 9.02 -0.03
C TYR A 416 33.84 9.47 -0.86
N GLY A 417 33.60 8.77 -1.99
CA GLY A 417 32.31 8.80 -2.66
C GLY A 417 31.29 7.94 -1.92
N GLY A 418 30.17 7.64 -2.57
CA GLY A 418 29.12 6.84 -1.95
C GLY A 418 27.88 6.70 -2.80
N LEU A 419 26.82 6.20 -2.18
CA LEU A 419 25.48 6.13 -2.75
C LEU A 419 24.65 7.30 -2.21
N PHE A 420 24.17 8.15 -3.10
CA PHE A 420 23.37 9.32 -2.74
C PHE A 420 21.89 9.10 -3.04
N MET A 421 21.05 9.43 -2.08
CA MET A 421 19.60 9.37 -2.16
C MET A 421 19.02 10.79 -2.12
N PRO A 422 18.77 11.44 -3.27
CA PRO A 422 18.49 12.88 -3.33
C PRO A 422 17.17 13.30 -2.67
N ASN A 423 16.21 12.40 -2.60
CA ASN A 423 14.89 12.66 -2.02
C ASN A 423 14.78 12.28 -0.53
N ALA A 424 15.85 11.74 0.05
CA ALA A 424 15.95 11.45 1.49
C ALA A 424 16.17 12.73 2.30
N GLY A 425 16.24 12.60 3.62
CA GLY A 425 16.48 13.73 4.49
C GLY A 425 16.39 13.37 5.97
N TRP A 426 16.20 14.37 6.79
CA TRP A 426 16.01 14.21 8.22
C TRP A 426 14.79 14.97 8.73
N MET A 427 14.28 14.59 9.89
CA MET A 427 13.19 15.26 10.59
C MET A 427 13.28 15.05 12.08
N SER A 428 12.53 15.87 12.85
CA SER A 428 12.26 15.62 14.27
C SER A 428 11.12 14.62 14.41
N PRO A 429 11.38 13.35 14.76
CA PRO A 429 10.32 12.36 14.86
C PRO A 429 9.30 12.69 15.95
N GLN A 430 9.74 13.28 17.06
CA GLN A 430 8.87 13.66 18.15
C GLN A 430 7.87 14.74 17.76
N ASP A 431 8.34 15.78 17.05
CA ASP A 431 7.48 16.86 16.61
C ASP A 431 6.56 16.39 15.47
N LEU A 432 7.08 15.62 14.50
CA LEU A 432 6.29 15.03 13.45
C LEU A 432 5.10 14.21 13.99
N VAL A 433 5.34 13.32 14.96
CA VAL A 433 4.29 12.50 15.57
C VAL A 433 3.19 13.38 16.20
N LYS A 434 3.60 14.43 16.93
CA LYS A 434 2.64 15.40 17.51
C LYS A 434 1.80 16.07 16.43
N GLN A 435 2.43 16.47 15.31
CA GLN A 435 1.73 17.15 14.23
C GLN A 435 0.78 16.24 13.45
N ILE A 436 1.15 14.97 13.24
CA ILE A 436 0.22 13.99 12.66
C ILE A 436 -1.01 13.81 13.55
N PHE A 437 -0.83 13.73 14.88
CA PHE A 437 -1.97 13.67 15.81
C PHE A 437 -2.82 14.95 15.79
N ASN A 438 -2.20 16.13 15.66
CA ASN A 438 -2.91 17.39 15.54
C ASN A 438 -3.75 17.42 14.25
N ALA A 439 -3.22 16.97 13.14
CA ALA A 439 -3.95 16.83 11.88
C ALA A 439 -5.13 15.83 12.02
N ALA A 440 -4.90 14.68 12.69
CA ALA A 440 -5.97 13.73 12.97
C ALA A 440 -7.07 14.30 13.86
N LYS A 441 -6.74 15.11 14.87
CA LYS A 441 -7.72 15.77 15.75
C LYS A 441 -8.63 16.73 15.00
N LYS A 442 -8.16 17.37 13.91
CA LYS A 442 -8.99 18.28 13.09
C LYS A 442 -10.24 17.59 12.52
N THR A 443 -10.22 16.27 12.38
CA THR A 443 -11.40 15.51 11.93
C THR A 443 -12.52 15.42 12.97
N ASN A 444 -12.31 15.84 14.22
CA ASN A 444 -13.19 15.65 15.38
C ASN A 444 -13.53 14.18 15.67
N ARG A 445 -12.67 13.25 15.26
CA ARG A 445 -12.86 11.79 15.41
C ARG A 445 -11.79 11.14 16.28
N LEU A 446 -10.80 11.89 16.78
CA LEU A 446 -9.72 11.38 17.61
C LEU A 446 -9.85 11.85 19.05
N LYS A 447 -9.94 10.89 19.98
CA LYS A 447 -9.76 11.09 21.43
C LYS A 447 -8.40 10.54 21.84
N VAL A 448 -7.57 11.33 22.53
CA VAL A 448 -6.26 10.92 23.03
C VAL A 448 -6.32 10.88 24.55
N MET A 449 -5.92 9.75 25.13
CA MET A 449 -5.79 9.51 26.56
C MET A 449 -4.33 9.24 26.89
N THR A 450 -3.64 10.23 27.43
CA THR A 450 -2.27 10.12 27.97
C THR A 450 -2.31 9.61 29.39
N ASP A 451 -1.15 9.25 29.96
CA ASP A 451 -1.01 8.62 31.27
C ASP A 451 -1.88 7.37 31.47
N THR A 452 -2.32 6.77 30.38
CA THR A 452 -3.21 5.61 30.40
C THR A 452 -2.43 4.38 29.95
N HIS A 453 -1.88 3.67 30.91
CA HIS A 453 -1.08 2.46 30.69
C HIS A 453 -2.00 1.23 30.69
N ILE A 454 -2.28 0.69 29.51
CA ILE A 454 -2.99 -0.58 29.37
C ILE A 454 -2.03 -1.72 29.79
N THR A 455 -2.37 -2.40 30.86
CA THR A 455 -1.57 -3.48 31.47
C THR A 455 -2.05 -4.87 31.05
N ASN A 456 -3.34 -5.01 30.74
CA ASN A 456 -3.94 -6.26 30.31
C ASN A 456 -5.05 -6.04 29.28
N ILE A 457 -5.20 -6.99 28.37
CA ILE A 457 -6.31 -7.04 27.42
C ILE A 457 -6.97 -8.42 27.50
N ARG A 458 -8.30 -8.46 27.58
CA ARG A 458 -9.06 -9.69 27.68
C ARG A 458 -10.21 -9.67 26.69
N GLN A 459 -10.38 -10.76 25.98
CA GLN A 459 -11.51 -10.94 25.04
C GLN A 459 -12.81 -11.14 25.83
N ILE A 460 -13.87 -10.47 25.39
CA ILE A 460 -15.23 -10.63 25.89
C ILE A 460 -16.07 -11.16 24.75
N VAL A 461 -16.67 -12.33 24.93
CA VAL A 461 -17.62 -12.92 23.99
C VAL A 461 -19.01 -12.63 24.53
N ASN A 462 -19.76 -11.75 23.87
CA ASN A 462 -21.15 -11.46 24.20
C ASN A 462 -22.05 -12.51 23.55
N THR A 463 -22.58 -13.43 24.34
CA THR A 463 -23.56 -14.44 23.88
C THR A 463 -24.97 -13.82 23.91
N GLY A 464 -25.30 -12.95 22.97
CA GLY A 464 -26.67 -12.44 22.76
C GLY A 464 -27.45 -13.29 21.76
N VAL A 465 -28.78 -13.21 21.82
CA VAL A 465 -29.72 -14.11 21.10
C VAL A 465 -29.60 -14.05 19.56
N ASN A 466 -28.86 -13.08 18.97
CA ASN A 466 -28.79 -12.93 17.50
C ASN A 466 -27.40 -12.82 16.89
N GLU A 467 -26.31 -12.62 17.63
CA GLU A 467 -24.93 -12.66 17.12
C GLU A 467 -23.92 -12.61 18.27
N SER A 468 -22.92 -13.50 18.27
CA SER A 468 -21.79 -13.42 19.19
C SER A 468 -20.86 -12.29 18.75
N ALA A 469 -21.00 -11.11 19.33
CA ALA A 469 -20.10 -10.00 19.08
C ALA A 469 -18.91 -10.08 20.04
N THR A 470 -17.71 -10.23 19.51
CA THR A 470 -16.46 -10.21 20.27
C THR A 470 -16.01 -8.76 20.51
N SER A 471 -15.70 -8.44 21.75
CA SER A 471 -15.10 -7.16 22.16
C SER A 471 -13.91 -7.39 23.11
N TRP A 472 -13.22 -6.33 23.49
CA TRP A 472 -12.03 -6.37 24.34
C TRP A 472 -12.23 -5.52 25.59
N SER A 473 -11.94 -6.09 26.77
CA SER A 473 -11.74 -5.34 28.02
C SER A 473 -10.28 -4.96 28.15
N LEU A 474 -10.01 -3.70 28.43
CA LEU A 474 -8.70 -3.11 28.59
C LEU A 474 -8.54 -2.67 30.04
N THR A 475 -7.68 -3.33 30.80
CA THR A 475 -7.34 -2.93 32.16
C THR A 475 -6.20 -1.94 32.15
N SER A 476 -6.36 -0.80 32.80
CA SER A 476 -5.34 0.23 32.89
C SER A 476 -5.11 0.72 34.33
N ASN A 477 -4.07 1.55 34.49
CA ASN A 477 -3.81 2.29 35.74
C ASN A 477 -4.90 3.33 36.10
N GLN A 478 -5.80 3.66 35.15
CA GLN A 478 -6.89 4.64 35.31
C GLN A 478 -8.28 4.00 35.35
N GLY A 479 -8.38 2.68 35.26
CA GLY A 479 -9.64 1.93 35.25
C GLY A 479 -9.76 1.01 34.04
N GLU A 480 -10.97 0.53 33.81
CA GLU A 480 -11.28 -0.39 32.71
C GLU A 480 -11.96 0.33 31.55
N TYR A 481 -11.66 -0.11 30.33
CA TYR A 481 -12.24 0.39 29.09
C TYR A 481 -12.67 -0.79 28.21
N ASN A 482 -13.62 -0.54 27.32
CA ASN A 482 -14.05 -1.53 26.33
C ASN A 482 -13.70 -1.07 24.92
N ALA A 483 -13.31 -2.02 24.08
CA ALA A 483 -12.99 -1.80 22.67
C ALA A 483 -13.70 -2.82 21.80
N SER A 484 -14.48 -2.37 20.80
CA SER A 484 -15.08 -3.25 19.81
C SER A 484 -14.03 -3.77 18.81
N VAL A 485 -13.06 -2.91 18.44
CA VAL A 485 -11.90 -3.26 17.62
C VAL A 485 -10.65 -2.66 18.30
N LEU A 486 -9.62 -3.47 18.45
CA LEU A 486 -8.37 -3.11 19.12
C LEU A 486 -7.17 -3.21 18.18
N VAL A 487 -6.38 -2.16 18.11
CA VAL A 487 -5.13 -2.09 17.35
C VAL A 487 -3.95 -1.86 18.30
N ILE A 488 -2.96 -2.73 18.25
CA ILE A 488 -1.76 -2.60 19.07
C ILE A 488 -0.64 -1.96 18.24
N CYS A 489 -0.24 -0.76 18.66
CA CYS A 489 0.87 0.03 18.10
C CYS A 489 1.94 0.36 19.17
N GLY A 490 2.02 -0.45 20.22
CA GLY A 490 2.82 -0.18 21.44
C GLY A 490 4.34 -0.36 21.27
N GLY A 491 4.85 -0.59 20.05
CA GLY A 491 6.28 -0.80 19.82
C GLY A 491 6.82 -1.99 20.61
N ALA A 492 7.96 -1.82 21.28
CA ALA A 492 8.60 -2.90 22.05
C ALA A 492 7.80 -3.37 23.29
N ASP A 493 6.95 -2.52 23.85
CA ASP A 493 6.12 -2.93 25.00
C ASP A 493 5.02 -3.93 24.58
N ALA A 494 4.64 -3.94 23.30
CA ALA A 494 3.65 -4.89 22.79
C ALA A 494 4.09 -6.36 22.93
N ILE A 495 5.39 -6.64 23.02
CA ILE A 495 5.93 -8.00 23.22
C ILE A 495 5.46 -8.62 24.54
N LYS A 496 5.09 -7.78 25.52
CA LYS A 496 4.61 -8.22 26.85
C LYS A 496 3.15 -8.66 26.83
N ILE A 497 2.39 -8.34 25.78
CA ILE A 497 0.97 -8.68 25.66
C ILE A 497 0.85 -10.17 25.34
N GLU A 498 0.05 -10.90 26.13
CA GLU A 498 -0.09 -12.35 26.06
C GLU A 498 -0.46 -12.84 24.65
N GLN A 499 -1.44 -12.20 24.03
CA GLN A 499 -1.95 -12.55 22.69
C GLN A 499 -0.92 -12.36 21.57
N LEU A 500 0.18 -11.65 21.85
CA LEU A 500 1.22 -11.35 20.86
C LEU A 500 2.52 -12.13 21.09
N LYS A 501 2.62 -12.93 22.16
CA LYS A 501 3.85 -13.68 22.53
C LYS A 501 4.34 -14.63 21.43
N ALA A 502 3.44 -15.16 20.62
CA ALA A 502 3.80 -16.03 19.51
C ALA A 502 4.33 -15.29 18.26
N LEU A 503 4.20 -13.96 18.23
CA LEU A 503 4.77 -13.17 17.14
C LEU A 503 6.28 -13.02 17.36
N PRO A 504 7.13 -13.29 16.33
CA PRO A 504 8.58 -13.27 16.49
C PRO A 504 9.12 -11.82 16.47
N LEU A 505 8.78 -11.10 17.53
CA LEU A 505 9.19 -9.73 17.77
C LEU A 505 10.29 -9.69 18.83
N THR A 506 11.27 -8.82 18.65
CA THR A 506 12.36 -8.62 19.62
C THR A 506 12.52 -7.14 19.94
N ALA A 507 12.85 -6.86 21.20
CA ALA A 507 13.27 -5.53 21.61
C ALA A 507 14.77 -5.36 21.38
N THR A 508 15.15 -4.27 20.76
CA THR A 508 16.55 -3.92 20.52
C THR A 508 16.81 -2.51 21.00
N ARG A 509 17.69 -2.38 21.97
CA ARG A 509 18.12 -1.10 22.51
C ARG A 509 19.02 -0.37 21.53
N GLY A 510 18.89 0.95 21.48
CA GLY A 510 19.80 1.82 20.76
C GLY A 510 19.85 3.20 21.39
N GLN A 511 21.07 3.70 21.56
CA GLN A 511 21.33 5.06 22.05
C GLN A 511 21.80 5.97 20.92
N VAL A 512 21.20 7.14 20.85
CA VAL A 512 21.58 8.25 19.98
C VAL A 512 22.22 9.33 20.84
N THR A 513 23.33 9.89 20.37
CA THR A 513 24.08 10.96 21.01
C THR A 513 23.87 12.25 20.25
N SER A 514 23.46 13.33 20.93
CA SER A 514 23.32 14.67 20.38
C SER A 514 24.58 15.46 20.70
N MET A 515 25.27 15.96 19.69
CA MET A 515 26.50 16.73 19.77
C MET A 515 26.22 18.22 19.53
N LYS A 516 26.87 19.09 20.30
CA LYS A 516 26.82 20.53 20.05
C LYS A 516 27.45 20.86 18.69
N SER A 517 26.79 21.71 17.94
CA SER A 517 27.35 22.23 16.67
C SER A 517 28.56 23.09 16.90
N ASN A 518 29.49 23.08 15.95
CA ASN A 518 30.64 23.97 15.94
C ASN A 518 30.93 24.48 14.51
N LYS A 519 31.90 25.40 14.36
CA LYS A 519 32.20 26.07 13.06
C LYS A 519 32.65 25.09 11.97
N GLN A 520 33.17 23.92 12.34
CA GLN A 520 33.71 22.94 11.40
C GLN A 520 32.61 22.13 10.74
N ILE A 521 31.44 21.92 11.42
CA ILE A 521 30.39 21.05 10.99
C ILE A 521 29.03 21.72 10.77
N ASN A 522 28.82 22.95 11.26
CA ASN A 522 27.53 23.66 11.18
C ASN A 522 27.01 23.83 9.73
N LYS A 523 27.91 23.78 8.74
CA LYS A 523 27.56 23.88 7.31
C LYS A 523 27.20 22.56 6.64
N LEU A 524 27.20 21.42 7.38
CA LEU A 524 26.81 20.13 6.84
C LEU A 524 25.37 20.20 6.30
N SER A 525 25.22 19.92 5.00
CA SER A 525 23.97 20.12 4.24
C SER A 525 23.22 18.84 3.91
N THR A 526 23.79 17.64 4.13
CA THR A 526 23.12 16.35 3.88
C THR A 526 23.34 15.39 5.03
N VAL A 527 22.47 14.36 5.15
CA VAL A 527 22.69 13.30 6.13
C VAL A 527 23.80 12.37 5.65
N ILE A 528 24.77 12.10 6.50
CA ILE A 528 25.84 11.14 6.20
C ILE A 528 25.57 9.83 6.95
N CYS A 529 25.48 8.74 6.21
CA CYS A 529 25.43 7.38 6.74
C CYS A 529 26.74 6.63 6.56
N HIS A 530 27.19 6.01 7.63
CA HIS A 530 28.34 5.11 7.67
C HIS A 530 27.92 3.80 8.39
N LYS A 531 28.62 3.30 9.36
CA LYS A 531 28.11 2.23 10.25
C LYS A 531 27.07 2.79 11.27
N GLY A 532 27.00 4.11 11.39
CA GLY A 532 25.98 4.91 12.05
C GLY A 532 25.47 5.98 11.10
N TYR A 533 25.08 7.15 11.65
CA TYR A 533 24.71 8.31 10.87
C TYR A 533 25.17 9.60 11.58
N LEU A 534 25.30 10.67 10.79
CA LEU A 534 25.55 12.03 11.23
C LEU A 534 24.54 12.93 10.51
N THR A 535 23.78 13.73 11.26
CA THR A 535 22.75 14.60 10.68
C THR A 535 23.25 16.03 10.50
N PRO A 536 22.68 16.82 9.58
CA PRO A 536 22.76 18.27 9.62
C PRO A 536 22.29 18.84 10.96
N GLU A 537 22.63 20.11 11.18
CA GLU A 537 22.27 20.83 12.40
C GLU A 537 20.75 21.05 12.51
N ASN A 538 20.23 20.88 13.72
CA ASN A 538 18.91 21.36 14.11
C ASN A 538 18.99 21.99 15.51
N LYS A 539 18.69 23.26 15.64
CA LYS A 539 18.72 24.01 16.91
C LYS A 539 20.08 23.91 17.65
N GLY A 540 21.17 24.01 16.94
CA GLY A 540 22.52 23.97 17.50
C GLY A 540 23.05 22.59 17.83
N ILE A 541 22.37 21.51 17.41
CA ILE A 541 22.81 20.13 17.63
C ILE A 541 22.84 19.31 16.37
N HIS A 542 23.78 18.34 16.34
CA HIS A 542 23.82 17.23 15.39
C HIS A 542 23.51 15.92 16.13
N CYS A 543 22.96 14.93 15.49
CA CYS A 543 22.81 13.57 16.04
C CYS A 543 23.78 12.61 15.38
N ILE A 544 24.47 11.84 16.22
CA ILE A 544 25.28 10.70 15.81
C ILE A 544 24.75 9.41 16.45
N GLY A 545 24.95 8.29 15.81
CA GLY A 545 24.50 7.00 16.34
C GLY A 545 24.06 6.02 15.26
N ALA A 546 23.43 4.94 15.68
CA ALA A 546 23.09 4.60 17.03
C ALA A 546 23.74 3.28 17.41
N THR A 547 23.86 3.02 18.70
CA THR A 547 24.19 1.69 19.20
C THR A 547 23.08 0.70 18.86
N PHE A 548 23.40 -0.60 18.89
CA PHE A 548 22.46 -1.65 18.55
C PHE A 548 22.72 -2.88 19.45
N GLN A 549 21.95 -2.99 20.54
CA GLN A 549 22.09 -4.02 21.54
C GLN A 549 20.83 -4.89 21.58
N LYS A 550 20.96 -6.12 21.07
CA LYS A 550 19.86 -7.09 21.07
C LYS A 550 19.58 -7.60 22.48
N ASN A 551 18.30 -7.82 22.79
CA ASN A 551 17.83 -8.37 24.05
C ASN A 551 18.16 -7.51 25.31
N ASP A 552 18.64 -6.29 25.11
CA ASP A 552 18.75 -5.29 26.16
C ASP A 552 17.48 -4.44 26.18
N THR A 553 16.82 -4.38 27.34
CA THR A 553 15.59 -3.60 27.55
C THR A 553 15.81 -2.39 28.45
N ASN A 554 17.04 -2.13 28.89
CA ASN A 554 17.39 -0.95 29.68
C ASN A 554 17.31 0.32 28.82
N ILE A 555 16.50 1.29 29.20
CA ILE A 555 16.34 2.58 28.50
C ILE A 555 17.12 3.72 29.15
N SER A 556 17.89 3.44 30.19
CA SER A 556 18.82 4.42 30.79
C SER A 556 19.95 4.70 29.77
N THR A 557 20.40 5.94 29.74
CA THR A 557 21.56 6.33 28.93
C THR A 557 22.85 5.84 29.55
N ASP A 558 23.80 5.44 28.70
CA ASP A 558 25.12 4.97 29.10
C ASP A 558 26.20 5.80 28.41
N LYS A 559 27.19 6.28 29.18
CA LYS A 559 28.34 7.02 28.62
C LYS A 559 29.20 6.14 27.69
N ALA A 560 29.25 4.83 27.93
CA ALA A 560 29.96 3.91 27.05
C ALA A 560 29.33 3.87 25.65
N ASP A 561 28.01 3.99 25.55
CA ASP A 561 27.33 4.08 24.26
C ASP A 561 27.63 5.39 23.53
N ASP A 562 27.76 6.50 24.27
CA ASP A 562 28.15 7.78 23.68
C ASP A 562 29.59 7.71 23.17
N GLY A 563 30.51 7.15 23.94
CA GLY A 563 31.88 6.88 23.51
C GLY A 563 31.94 5.96 22.30
N TYR A 564 31.08 4.95 22.24
CA TYR A 564 30.97 4.07 21.06
C TYR A 564 30.52 4.83 19.81
N ASN A 565 29.52 5.72 19.90
CA ASN A 565 29.05 6.52 18.79
C ASN A 565 30.12 7.45 18.24
N LEU A 566 30.90 8.10 19.11
CA LEU A 566 32.06 8.93 18.74
C LEU A 566 33.15 8.06 18.06
N THR A 567 33.52 6.93 18.66
CA THR A 567 34.51 6.00 18.10
C THR A 567 34.10 5.47 16.72
N MET A 568 32.78 5.24 16.50
CA MET A 568 32.29 4.81 15.19
C MET A 568 32.42 5.88 14.12
N LEU A 569 32.19 7.15 14.47
CA LEU A 569 32.42 8.27 13.57
C LEU A 569 33.91 8.36 13.20
N ASP A 570 34.77 8.31 14.21
CA ASP A 570 36.23 8.35 14.02
C ASP A 570 36.74 7.20 13.17
N LYS A 571 36.30 5.98 13.43
CA LYS A 571 36.70 4.77 12.69
C LYS A 571 36.27 4.81 11.21
N CYS A 572 35.07 5.33 10.92
CA CYS A 572 34.53 5.34 9.56
C CYS A 572 34.96 6.59 8.76
N LEU A 573 35.13 7.72 9.43
CA LEU A 573 35.39 9.03 8.83
C LEU A 573 36.48 9.77 9.62
N PRO A 574 37.73 9.23 9.73
CA PRO A 574 38.75 9.75 10.63
C PRO A 574 39.16 11.23 10.29
N ALA A 575 39.27 11.56 9.03
CA ALA A 575 39.60 12.93 8.60
C ALA A 575 38.53 13.93 9.04
N LEU A 576 37.27 13.59 8.86
CA LEU A 576 36.13 14.40 9.28
C LEU A 576 36.07 14.50 10.80
N SER A 577 36.22 13.38 11.52
CA SER A 577 36.23 13.32 12.98
C SER A 577 37.33 14.22 13.57
N SER A 578 38.54 14.14 13.03
CA SER A 578 39.65 14.97 13.44
C SER A 578 39.39 16.46 13.18
N THR A 579 38.76 16.82 12.08
CA THR A 579 38.38 18.19 11.73
C THR A 579 37.33 18.75 12.68
N ILE A 580 36.29 17.97 12.99
CA ILE A 580 35.20 18.34 13.90
C ILE A 580 35.72 18.42 15.35
N ASN A 581 36.59 17.51 15.74
CA ASN A 581 37.23 17.38 17.04
C ASN A 581 36.26 17.37 18.24
N TRP A 582 35.13 16.64 18.11
CA TRP A 582 34.19 16.47 19.20
C TRP A 582 34.77 15.62 20.34
N GLN A 583 34.51 16.06 21.57
CA GLN A 583 34.87 15.38 22.81
C GLN A 583 33.61 15.09 23.63
N GLU A 584 33.73 14.33 24.73
CA GLU A 584 32.61 14.01 25.62
C GLU A 584 31.88 15.25 26.17
N GLN A 585 32.59 16.35 26.42
CA GLN A 585 32.02 17.62 26.86
C GLN A 585 31.13 18.33 25.83
N ASP A 586 31.24 17.95 24.58
CA ASP A 586 30.43 18.49 23.49
C ASP A 586 29.10 17.70 23.35
N ILE A 587 28.91 16.66 24.13
CA ILE A 587 27.64 15.96 24.22
C ILE A 587 26.61 16.90 24.86
N SER A 588 25.55 17.18 24.10
CA SER A 588 24.42 17.98 24.57
C SER A 588 23.42 17.15 25.34
N SER A 589 23.10 15.96 24.81
CA SER A 589 22.19 15.01 25.41
C SER A 589 22.32 13.62 24.77
N SER A 590 21.86 12.60 25.47
CA SER A 590 21.79 11.24 24.94
C SER A 590 20.40 10.66 25.17
N LYS A 591 19.97 9.75 24.30
CA LYS A 591 18.68 9.12 24.40
C LYS A 591 18.73 7.65 24.00
N ALA A 592 18.43 6.75 24.94
CA ALA A 592 18.33 5.32 24.71
C ALA A 592 16.87 4.90 24.60
N ARG A 593 16.51 4.14 23.58
CA ARG A 593 15.14 3.64 23.37
C ARG A 593 15.14 2.25 22.74
N LEU A 594 14.00 1.58 22.87
CA LEU A 594 13.78 0.26 22.33
C LEU A 594 13.14 0.33 20.94
N ARG A 595 13.70 -0.43 20.01
CA ARG A 595 13.12 -0.70 18.70
C ARG A 595 12.42 -2.05 18.72
N CYS A 596 11.20 -2.13 18.23
CA CYS A 596 10.50 -3.39 18.01
C CYS A 596 10.91 -3.94 16.64
N MET A 597 11.64 -5.04 16.64
CA MET A 597 12.18 -5.66 15.42
C MET A 597 11.40 -6.94 15.08
N SER A 598 11.07 -7.12 13.81
CA SER A 598 10.70 -8.40 13.23
C SER A 598 11.93 -9.18 12.77
N GLN A 599 11.80 -10.49 12.55
CA GLN A 599 12.92 -11.33 12.11
C GLN A 599 13.39 -11.04 10.67
N ASP A 600 12.49 -10.57 9.81
CA ASP A 600 12.71 -10.37 8.37
C ASP A 600 12.77 -8.89 7.96
N HIS A 601 12.86 -7.99 8.92
CA HIS A 601 12.91 -6.55 8.72
C HIS A 601 11.66 -5.90 8.08
N LEU A 602 10.59 -6.67 7.83
CA LEU A 602 9.32 -6.14 7.36
C LEU A 602 8.36 -5.91 8.54
N PRO A 603 7.51 -4.88 8.51
CA PRO A 603 6.47 -4.68 9.52
C PRO A 603 5.50 -5.86 9.65
N LEU A 604 4.81 -5.92 10.79
CA LEU A 604 3.63 -6.76 11.00
C LEU A 604 2.40 -5.86 10.96
N VAL A 605 1.52 -6.08 10.00
CA VAL A 605 0.33 -5.25 9.78
C VAL A 605 -0.89 -6.12 9.53
N GLY A 606 -1.96 -5.89 10.29
CA GLY A 606 -3.26 -6.57 10.12
C GLY A 606 -3.66 -7.42 11.31
N ALA A 607 -4.62 -8.32 11.07
CA ALA A 607 -5.21 -9.17 12.11
C ALA A 607 -4.18 -10.09 12.78
N VAL A 608 -4.30 -10.28 14.09
CA VAL A 608 -3.45 -11.19 14.86
C VAL A 608 -3.85 -12.64 14.57
N PRO A 609 -2.93 -13.53 14.16
CA PRO A 609 -3.27 -14.92 13.84
C PRO A 609 -3.64 -15.71 15.11
N ASP A 610 -4.65 -16.55 14.99
CA ASP A 610 -4.87 -17.64 15.94
C ASP A 610 -3.92 -18.79 15.57
N ILE A 611 -2.93 -19.04 16.43
CA ILE A 611 -1.87 -20.01 16.15
C ILE A 611 -2.40 -21.43 16.10
N ASN A 612 -3.24 -21.81 17.06
CA ASN A 612 -3.77 -23.16 17.17
C ASN A 612 -4.68 -23.49 15.98
N GLU A 613 -5.55 -22.56 15.62
CA GLU A 613 -6.40 -22.70 14.44
C GLU A 613 -5.59 -22.75 13.13
N HIS A 614 -4.46 -22.01 13.02
CA HIS A 614 -3.57 -22.11 11.85
C HIS A 614 -2.94 -23.51 11.71
N ILE A 615 -2.46 -24.07 12.81
CA ILE A 615 -1.87 -25.42 12.82
C ILE A 615 -2.92 -26.46 12.42
N ALA A 616 -4.11 -26.37 13.00
CA ALA A 616 -5.22 -27.28 12.70
C ALA A 616 -5.69 -27.17 11.23
N LYS A 617 -5.72 -25.95 10.69
CA LYS A 617 -6.28 -25.66 9.36
C LYS A 617 -5.32 -25.95 8.22
N TYR A 618 -4.00 -25.74 8.41
CA TYR A 618 -3.01 -25.80 7.34
C TYR A 618 -1.97 -26.93 7.44
N PRO A 619 -2.30 -28.15 7.94
CA PRO A 619 -1.30 -29.19 8.21
C PRO A 619 -0.62 -29.73 6.95
N HIS A 620 -1.30 -29.67 5.78
CA HIS A 620 -0.71 -30.17 4.52
C HIS A 620 0.45 -29.33 4.01
N LEU A 621 0.61 -28.07 4.46
CA LEU A 621 1.76 -27.24 4.09
C LEU A 621 3.09 -27.83 4.56
N ALA A 622 3.08 -28.66 5.62
CA ALA A 622 4.25 -29.38 6.09
C ALA A 622 4.71 -30.50 5.11
N LYS A 623 3.80 -30.99 4.26
CA LYS A 623 4.05 -32.02 3.23
C LYS A 623 4.28 -31.41 1.87
N ASP A 624 3.45 -30.44 1.49
CA ASP A 624 3.53 -29.70 0.22
C ASP A 624 3.31 -28.20 0.45
N LYS A 625 4.38 -27.43 0.34
CA LYS A 625 4.34 -25.95 0.47
C LYS A 625 3.44 -25.26 -0.57
N ASN A 626 3.08 -25.95 -1.64
CA ASN A 626 2.21 -25.45 -2.70
C ASN A 626 0.76 -25.89 -2.55
N TRP A 627 0.44 -26.65 -1.47
CA TRP A 627 -0.93 -27.06 -1.20
C TRP A 627 -1.83 -25.82 -1.10
N LYS A 628 -3.00 -25.91 -1.72
CA LYS A 628 -3.94 -24.80 -1.84
C LYS A 628 -5.07 -24.97 -0.84
N TYR A 629 -5.44 -23.86 -0.23
CA TYR A 629 -6.55 -23.77 0.70
C TYR A 629 -7.48 -22.65 0.25
N SER A 630 -8.80 -22.87 0.29
CA SER A 630 -9.81 -21.87 -0.07
C SER A 630 -10.08 -20.88 1.07
N GLN A 631 -9.96 -21.34 2.30
CA GLN A 631 -10.40 -20.59 3.48
C GLN A 631 -9.36 -19.56 3.91
N ALA A 632 -9.84 -18.39 4.34
CA ALA A 632 -9.00 -17.33 4.90
C ALA A 632 -8.28 -17.77 6.18
N ALA A 633 -7.21 -17.04 6.51
CA ALA A 633 -6.41 -17.25 7.71
C ALA A 633 -7.25 -17.05 8.97
N PRO A 634 -7.25 -17.99 9.93
CA PRO A 634 -7.92 -17.79 11.21
C PRO A 634 -7.19 -16.72 12.02
N CYS A 635 -7.95 -15.80 12.59
CA CYS A 635 -7.42 -14.67 13.35
C CYS A 635 -8.17 -14.54 14.66
N ILE A 636 -7.51 -13.93 15.64
CA ILE A 636 -8.17 -13.51 16.88
C ILE A 636 -9.12 -12.35 16.54
N ASP A 637 -10.39 -12.50 16.85
CA ASP A 637 -11.43 -11.55 16.48
C ASP A 637 -11.15 -10.14 16.98
N ASN A 638 -11.29 -9.17 16.08
CA ASN A 638 -11.19 -7.75 16.36
C ASN A 638 -9.87 -7.29 17.02
N LEU A 639 -8.79 -8.09 16.87
CA LEU A 639 -7.44 -7.74 17.34
C LEU A 639 -6.47 -7.58 16.16
N TYR A 640 -5.85 -6.41 16.07
CA TYR A 640 -4.95 -6.02 14.99
C TYR A 640 -3.63 -5.48 15.52
N VAL A 641 -2.60 -5.54 14.71
CA VAL A 641 -1.27 -4.99 15.03
C VAL A 641 -0.73 -4.10 13.91
N LEU A 642 0.05 -3.12 14.30
CA LEU A 642 1.00 -2.38 13.47
C LEU A 642 2.30 -2.29 14.25
N LEU A 643 3.18 -3.27 14.08
CA LEU A 643 4.38 -3.51 14.89
C LEU A 643 5.59 -3.86 14.01
N GLY A 644 6.73 -4.07 14.63
CA GLY A 644 7.93 -4.57 13.94
C GLY A 644 8.58 -3.54 13.00
N LEU A 645 8.37 -2.23 13.21
CA LEU A 645 8.90 -1.16 12.34
C LEU A 645 10.43 -1.02 12.42
N GLY A 646 11.07 -1.62 13.42
CA GLY A 646 12.51 -1.60 13.59
C GLY A 646 13.11 -0.20 13.71
N ALA A 647 14.22 0.02 13.00
CA ALA A 647 14.89 1.32 12.93
C ALA A 647 14.33 2.24 11.81
N ARG A 648 13.32 1.79 11.05
CA ARG A 648 12.81 2.49 9.87
C ARG A 648 11.33 2.88 9.99
N GLY A 649 10.86 3.12 11.21
CA GLY A 649 9.48 3.48 11.48
C GLY A 649 9.04 4.77 10.77
N LEU A 650 9.92 5.74 10.62
CA LEU A 650 9.64 6.94 9.83
C LEU A 650 9.33 6.63 8.36
N CYS A 651 10.00 5.62 7.79
CA CYS A 651 9.78 5.22 6.40
C CYS A 651 8.53 4.33 6.26
N SER A 652 8.36 3.34 7.13
CA SER A 652 7.38 2.26 6.95
C SER A 652 6.00 2.52 7.57
N ALA A 653 5.90 3.36 8.62
CA ALA A 653 4.65 3.56 9.34
C ALA A 653 3.50 4.12 8.48
N PRO A 654 3.69 5.10 7.59
CA PRO A 654 2.62 5.63 6.77
C PRO A 654 1.96 4.57 5.87
N LEU A 655 2.75 3.83 5.09
CA LEU A 655 2.22 2.79 4.20
C LEU A 655 1.58 1.64 5.01
N ALA A 656 2.21 1.24 6.11
CA ALA A 656 1.66 0.23 7.02
C ALA A 656 0.30 0.67 7.61
N ALA A 657 0.14 1.94 7.93
CA ALA A 657 -1.12 2.51 8.43
C ALA A 657 -2.20 2.54 7.34
N ASP A 658 -1.85 2.85 6.10
CA ASP A 658 -2.80 2.79 4.99
C ASP A 658 -3.30 1.37 4.74
N ILE A 659 -2.41 0.37 4.82
CA ILE A 659 -2.79 -1.05 4.72
C ILE A 659 -3.76 -1.43 5.84
N LEU A 660 -3.45 -1.05 7.07
CA LEU A 660 -4.32 -1.31 8.22
C LEU A 660 -5.69 -0.63 8.07
N ALA A 661 -5.71 0.63 7.65
CA ALA A 661 -6.94 1.37 7.39
C ALA A 661 -7.75 0.74 6.25
N ALA A 662 -7.09 0.29 5.17
CA ALA A 662 -7.75 -0.42 4.07
C ALA A 662 -8.37 -1.73 4.55
N GLU A 663 -7.68 -2.48 5.44
CA GLU A 663 -8.22 -3.71 6.03
C GLU A 663 -9.46 -3.43 6.87
N LEU A 664 -9.39 -2.45 7.77
CA LEU A 664 -10.47 -2.10 8.70
C LEU A 664 -11.65 -1.40 8.02
N CYS A 665 -11.41 -0.62 6.99
CA CYS A 665 -12.46 0.15 6.30
C CYS A 665 -12.98 -0.53 5.03
N ASN A 666 -12.46 -1.71 4.69
CA ASN A 666 -12.81 -2.45 3.49
C ASN A 666 -12.61 -1.67 2.18
N THR A 667 -11.55 -0.87 2.12
CA THR A 667 -11.12 -0.13 0.92
C THR A 667 -10.01 -0.87 0.16
N PRO A 668 -9.74 -0.55 -1.11
CA PRO A 668 -8.62 -1.16 -1.85
C PRO A 668 -7.29 -1.05 -1.13
N TYR A 669 -6.47 -2.09 -1.23
CA TYR A 669 -5.13 -2.08 -0.64
C TYR A 669 -4.14 -1.30 -1.52
N PRO A 670 -3.15 -0.61 -0.92
CA PRO A 670 -2.10 0.08 -1.69
C PRO A 670 -1.01 -0.85 -2.22
N LEU A 671 -1.07 -2.15 -1.98
CA LEU A 671 -0.07 -3.15 -2.36
C LEU A 671 -0.74 -4.42 -2.90
N ASP A 672 0.01 -5.18 -3.71
CA ASP A 672 -0.41 -6.49 -4.19
C ASP A 672 -0.52 -7.55 -3.08
N ASN A 673 -1.23 -8.64 -3.36
CA ASN A 673 -1.52 -9.69 -2.39
C ASN A 673 -0.26 -10.41 -1.85
N GLN A 674 0.80 -10.56 -2.66
CA GLN A 674 2.02 -11.19 -2.19
C GLN A 674 2.73 -10.29 -1.17
N MET A 675 2.83 -8.99 -1.46
CA MET A 675 3.41 -8.03 -0.52
C MET A 675 2.55 -7.88 0.74
N LEU A 676 1.23 -7.89 0.60
CA LEU A 676 0.31 -7.90 1.76
C LEU A 676 0.53 -9.12 2.66
N PHE A 677 0.76 -10.31 2.06
CA PHE A 677 1.11 -11.51 2.84
C PHE A 677 2.48 -11.37 3.50
N ASN A 678 3.47 -10.79 2.82
CA ASN A 678 4.80 -10.53 3.37
C ASN A 678 4.77 -9.56 4.58
N LEU A 679 3.69 -8.80 4.75
CA LEU A 679 3.47 -7.90 5.89
C LEU A 679 2.49 -8.50 6.92
N SER A 680 1.76 -9.55 6.57
CA SER A 680 0.77 -10.17 7.47
C SER A 680 1.45 -10.83 8.67
N PRO A 681 0.90 -10.70 9.88
CA PRO A 681 1.43 -11.36 11.08
C PRO A 681 1.49 -12.88 10.96
N ASN A 682 0.58 -13.51 10.18
CA ASN A 682 0.53 -14.96 10.02
C ASN A 682 1.65 -15.54 9.14
N ARG A 683 2.41 -14.71 8.41
CA ARG A 683 3.50 -15.20 7.56
C ARG A 683 4.53 -16.06 8.29
N PHE A 684 4.75 -15.79 9.56
CA PHE A 684 5.72 -16.53 10.37
C PHE A 684 5.21 -17.92 10.73
N ILE A 685 3.95 -18.05 11.19
CA ILE A 685 3.37 -19.35 11.50
C ILE A 685 3.25 -20.22 10.24
N ILE A 686 2.86 -19.65 9.10
CA ILE A 686 2.83 -20.38 7.82
C ILE A 686 4.22 -20.86 7.43
N ARG A 687 5.25 -20.02 7.57
CA ARG A 687 6.64 -20.39 7.32
C ARG A 687 7.10 -21.53 8.23
N ASP A 688 6.70 -21.50 9.49
CA ASP A 688 7.11 -22.49 10.48
C ASP A 688 6.38 -23.84 10.27
N ILE A 689 5.09 -23.82 9.85
CA ILE A 689 4.39 -25.04 9.37
C ILE A 689 5.11 -25.65 8.18
N ILE A 690 5.43 -24.86 7.14
CA ILE A 690 6.15 -25.33 5.96
C ILE A 690 7.51 -25.94 6.31
N LYS A 691 8.21 -25.36 7.28
CA LYS A 691 9.52 -25.82 7.74
C LYS A 691 9.46 -26.92 8.79
N ARG A 692 8.27 -27.38 9.18
CA ARG A 692 8.05 -28.38 10.25
C ARG A 692 8.72 -27.99 11.58
N LYS A 693 8.65 -26.70 11.93
CA LYS A 693 9.24 -26.16 13.16
C LYS A 693 8.27 -26.04 14.31
N ILE A 694 7.01 -26.41 14.11
CA ILE A 694 5.98 -26.37 15.13
C ILE A 694 6.02 -27.70 15.87
N PRO A 695 6.10 -27.72 17.21
CA PRO A 695 5.93 -28.95 17.99
C PRO A 695 4.58 -29.58 17.70
N GLU A 696 4.53 -30.90 17.64
CA GLU A 696 3.29 -31.68 17.51
C GLU A 696 2.36 -31.44 18.73
#